data_b032c9528df47bedae089130d99de51d
#
_entry.id   b032c9528df47bedae089130d99de51d
#
_cell.length_a   1.000
_cell.length_b   1.000
_cell.length_c   1.000
_cell.angle_alpha   90.00
_cell.angle_beta   90.00
_cell.angle_gamma   90.00
#
_symmetry.space_group_name_H-M   'P 1'
#
loop_
_entity.id
_entity.type
_entity.pdbx_description
1 polymer ?
#
loop_
_entity_poly.entity_id
_entity_poly.type
_entity_poly.pdbx_seq_one_letter_code
_entity_poly.pdbx_strand_id
1 'polypeptide(L)'
;MKIRAIIVLALIVCGIVSTIFYVKANQVSTNEKAIIEAIQTKNTPALIQALISRMKNQLEKDVNTFPELIKEVETYAGTCPDSASVAILHSMIAEMYNNYYMQNRWNVNQRTELAGYVPDDIQEWTSNLFREKIKQELTLSLQPARLLQQTPISQYNLILKKGKDAPQLRPTLYDFLAFRAIDIQPSDKWYEDVIDFRRTQPEKKALLLDELDYWQYKYDSQSTNTNDYRNTLDSLYNVYGKEPFAAEIRIAEMNLLQRERYQGNKAHQDSVQALIYSLCKESIAQYPKYDRINVFKNQLNEMETPVLNIQSDNNVYPGKDLTLQIKYVNTPRLVVRIYKSLRQPEDAWRNYGKNSKSMRGELVKEVTFKMNLANSYTEADSTLAIPMDRLGLYEYVITVPGKQLTVSNRFSVSRLAALTRSQTNNPEVLVTDLESGKPIEGATVIYYKTNMMNGTIQRQGEVKTDQLGIAILPAKKKIEHIRPVLREDSSSIITNIYPYGTSRSGQEKETVGLSLFTDRGIYRPGQNVFFKGIAYVKDTDNPHVVAGRSYTVTLRDANYKEVASKEFKTDRFGSFNGEFTIPAQTLSGNFTLVTERSRTNIRVEEYKRPTFKVSFLPLKEEVSFGHPVKLTGEAQTFSGINLQEGEINWTITRRPFWARFYMPDPFDFTYKQVANGTAKIDNKGNFTISFIPERPETSDMRPAFQSYEVTATLTDSKGETQEASYTFSVGDTGILLDIQMLGEEMENDSAKACLLYTSD
;
A
#
# COMPACT_ATOMS: atom_id res chain seq x y z
N MET A 1 -17.21 -9.05 0.15
CA MET A 1 -16.95 -9.74 -1.13
C MET A 1 -18.05 -9.35 -2.09
N LYS A 2 -17.73 -8.47 -3.05
CA LYS A 2 -18.73 -7.86 -3.96
C LYS A 2 -19.41 -8.93 -4.78
N ILE A 3 -20.74 -8.99 -4.74
CA ILE A 3 -21.53 -9.76 -5.69
C ILE A 3 -21.50 -9.01 -7.00
N ARG A 4 -20.43 -9.19 -7.73
CA ARG A 4 -20.43 -8.80 -9.13
C ARG A 4 -20.66 -10.09 -9.91
N ALA A 5 -21.81 -10.20 -10.55
CA ALA A 5 -21.98 -11.17 -11.61
C ALA A 5 -20.89 -10.87 -12.64
N ILE A 6 -19.79 -11.62 -12.56
CA ILE A 6 -18.61 -11.38 -13.40
C ILE A 6 -18.95 -11.89 -14.78
N ILE A 7 -19.44 -11.02 -15.61
CA ILE A 7 -19.35 -11.20 -17.06
C ILE A 7 -17.93 -10.74 -17.39
N VAL A 8 -17.04 -11.68 -17.53
CA VAL A 8 -15.66 -11.39 -17.94
C VAL A 8 -15.62 -11.35 -19.44
N LEU A 9 -15.49 -10.15 -20.02
CA LEU A 9 -14.95 -10.04 -21.38
C LEU A 9 -13.51 -10.54 -21.28
N ALA A 10 -13.12 -11.50 -22.10
CA ALA A 10 -11.76 -12.06 -22.10
C ALA A 10 -10.75 -11.09 -22.72
N LEU A 11 -10.62 -9.91 -22.14
CA LEU A 11 -9.50 -8.97 -22.30
C LEU A 11 -8.67 -9.04 -21.02
N ILE A 12 -8.05 -10.17 -20.80
CA ILE A 12 -7.06 -10.27 -19.74
C ILE A 12 -5.70 -9.99 -20.36
N VAL A 13 -5.26 -8.76 -20.22
CA VAL A 13 -3.84 -8.45 -20.21
C VAL A 13 -3.42 -8.49 -18.74
N CYS A 14 -3.20 -9.67 -18.21
CA CYS A 14 -2.50 -9.83 -16.94
C CYS A 14 -1.86 -11.20 -16.84
N GLY A 15 -0.55 -11.19 -16.88
CA GLY A 15 0.34 -12.06 -16.14
C GLY A 15 0.17 -13.56 -16.28
N ILE A 16 0.70 -14.16 -17.32
CA ILE A 16 1.34 -15.47 -17.21
C ILE A 16 2.60 -15.40 -18.07
N VAL A 17 3.72 -15.21 -17.43
CA VAL A 17 5.04 -15.50 -17.98
C VAL A 17 5.25 -17.00 -17.80
N SER A 18 5.61 -17.62 -18.89
CA SER A 18 6.24 -18.92 -19.11
C SER A 18 5.40 -20.00 -19.77
N THR A 19 6.07 -20.53 -20.78
CA THR A 19 5.81 -21.67 -21.65
C THR A 19 4.83 -21.44 -22.78
N ILE A 20 5.39 -21.10 -23.97
CA ILE A 20 5.12 -21.75 -25.28
C ILE A 20 5.94 -21.00 -26.35
N PHE A 21 7.14 -21.41 -26.53
CA PHE A 21 7.91 -21.15 -27.75
C PHE A 21 7.67 -22.35 -28.69
N TYR A 22 6.67 -22.36 -29.54
CA TYR A 22 6.65 -23.14 -30.78
C TYR A 22 5.26 -23.22 -31.44
N VAL A 23 4.63 -22.09 -31.86
CA VAL A 23 3.51 -22.12 -32.84
C VAL A 23 3.34 -20.77 -33.54
N LYS A 24 4.38 -19.95 -33.65
CA LYS A 24 4.25 -18.50 -33.89
C LYS A 24 4.18 -17.99 -35.32
N ALA A 25 4.44 -18.80 -36.34
CA ALA A 25 4.45 -18.32 -37.73
C ALA A 25 3.12 -18.45 -38.48
N ASN A 26 2.24 -19.40 -38.05
CA ASN A 26 0.97 -19.68 -38.77
C ASN A 26 -0.26 -18.93 -38.15
N GLN A 27 -0.17 -18.35 -36.96
CA GLN A 27 -1.33 -17.74 -36.31
C GLN A 27 -1.67 -16.32 -36.79
N VAL A 28 -0.70 -15.54 -37.25
CA VAL A 28 -0.94 -14.18 -37.79
C VAL A 28 -1.82 -14.25 -39.04
N SER A 29 -1.56 -15.21 -39.92
CA SER A 29 -2.37 -15.41 -41.13
C SER A 29 -3.79 -15.94 -40.81
N THR A 30 -3.96 -16.66 -39.71
CA THR A 30 -5.24 -17.22 -39.29
C THR A 30 -6.17 -16.17 -38.71
N ASN A 31 -5.65 -15.22 -37.90
CA ASN A 31 -6.44 -14.15 -37.31
C ASN A 31 -6.88 -13.12 -38.36
N GLU A 32 -6.03 -12.79 -39.34
CA GLU A 32 -6.41 -11.92 -40.46
C GLU A 32 -7.52 -12.52 -41.31
N LYS A 33 -7.44 -13.80 -41.62
CA LYS A 33 -8.51 -14.53 -42.32
C LYS A 33 -9.82 -14.52 -41.53
N ALA A 34 -9.76 -14.75 -40.20
CA ALA A 34 -10.94 -14.71 -39.33
C ALA A 34 -11.59 -13.32 -39.30
N ILE A 35 -10.81 -12.25 -39.29
CA ILE A 35 -11.31 -10.87 -39.37
C ILE A 35 -12.01 -10.62 -40.70
N ILE A 36 -11.38 -11.00 -41.81
CA ILE A 36 -11.95 -10.82 -43.17
C ILE A 36 -13.26 -11.60 -43.30
N GLU A 37 -13.28 -12.87 -42.86
CA GLU A 37 -14.47 -13.71 -42.89
C GLU A 37 -15.60 -13.15 -42.03
N ALA A 38 -15.30 -12.66 -40.83
CA ALA A 38 -16.27 -12.05 -39.94
C ALA A 38 -16.87 -10.76 -40.54
N ILE A 39 -16.07 -9.96 -41.24
CA ILE A 39 -16.53 -8.78 -41.97
C ILE A 39 -17.45 -9.16 -43.15
N GLN A 40 -17.01 -10.14 -43.95
CA GLN A 40 -17.78 -10.59 -45.12
C GLN A 40 -19.13 -11.21 -44.74
N THR A 41 -19.15 -11.96 -43.62
CA THR A 41 -20.38 -12.62 -43.13
C THR A 41 -21.21 -11.66 -42.23
N LYS A 42 -20.76 -10.42 -42.01
CA LYS A 42 -21.37 -9.46 -41.08
C LYS A 42 -21.58 -10.02 -39.67
N ASN A 43 -20.71 -10.94 -39.26
CA ASN A 43 -20.75 -11.57 -37.94
C ASN A 43 -19.89 -10.74 -36.96
N THR A 44 -20.48 -9.73 -36.36
CA THR A 44 -19.79 -8.78 -35.48
C THR A 44 -19.26 -9.39 -34.17
N PRO A 45 -19.93 -10.35 -33.49
CA PRO A 45 -19.32 -11.07 -32.38
C PRO A 45 -18.04 -11.85 -32.77
N ALA A 46 -18.03 -12.47 -33.95
CA ALA A 46 -16.84 -13.14 -34.46
C ALA A 46 -15.71 -12.15 -34.80
N LEU A 47 -16.04 -10.97 -35.34
CA LEU A 47 -15.08 -9.89 -35.58
C LEU A 47 -14.42 -9.46 -34.27
N ILE A 48 -15.21 -9.18 -33.23
CA ILE A 48 -14.69 -8.77 -31.92
C ILE A 48 -13.78 -9.87 -31.32
N GLN A 49 -14.17 -11.14 -31.40
CA GLN A 49 -13.35 -12.26 -30.97
C GLN A 49 -12.01 -12.33 -31.71
N ALA A 50 -12.04 -12.17 -33.03
CA ALA A 50 -10.85 -12.18 -33.88
C ALA A 50 -9.91 -11.00 -33.57
N LEU A 51 -10.47 -9.79 -33.35
CA LEU A 51 -9.72 -8.61 -32.90
C LEU A 51 -9.03 -8.85 -31.55
N ILE A 52 -9.75 -9.37 -30.54
CA ILE A 52 -9.19 -9.71 -29.23
C ILE A 52 -8.03 -10.69 -29.37
N SER A 53 -8.20 -11.73 -30.19
CA SER A 53 -7.16 -12.74 -30.42
C SER A 53 -5.92 -12.14 -31.11
N ARG A 54 -6.13 -11.27 -32.09
CA ARG A 54 -5.05 -10.56 -32.79
C ARG A 54 -4.28 -9.64 -31.85
N MET A 55 -5.00 -8.83 -31.06
CA MET A 55 -4.40 -7.93 -30.07
C MET A 55 -3.53 -8.70 -29.08
N LYS A 56 -4.06 -9.79 -28.50
CA LYS A 56 -3.31 -10.64 -27.60
C LYS A 56 -2.01 -11.14 -28.23
N ASN A 57 -2.09 -11.67 -29.46
CA ASN A 57 -0.91 -12.19 -30.16
C ASN A 57 0.12 -11.12 -30.52
N GLN A 58 -0.31 -9.89 -30.79
CA GLN A 58 0.61 -8.79 -31.07
C GLN A 58 1.28 -8.27 -29.81
N LEU A 59 0.55 -8.08 -28.73
CA LEU A 59 1.09 -7.63 -27.44
C LEU A 59 2.05 -8.64 -26.81
N GLU A 60 1.85 -9.93 -27.04
CA GLU A 60 2.82 -10.97 -26.63
C GLU A 60 4.16 -10.87 -27.38
N LYS A 61 4.17 -10.26 -28.58
CA LYS A 61 5.40 -10.07 -29.37
C LYS A 61 6.08 -8.76 -29.05
N ASP A 62 5.33 -7.67 -29.02
CA ASP A 62 5.83 -6.32 -28.75
C ASP A 62 4.75 -5.47 -28.08
N VAL A 63 5.00 -5.12 -26.82
CA VAL A 63 4.12 -4.27 -26.02
C VAL A 63 4.03 -2.84 -26.55
N ASN A 64 5.04 -2.37 -27.30
CA ASN A 64 5.06 -1.01 -27.85
C ASN A 64 4.06 -0.81 -28.99
N THR A 65 3.48 -1.86 -29.54
CA THR A 65 2.41 -1.77 -30.58
C THR A 65 1.04 -1.41 -30.02
N PHE A 66 0.91 -1.21 -28.73
CA PHE A 66 -0.38 -0.94 -28.08
C PHE A 66 -1.11 0.31 -28.62
N PRO A 67 -0.44 1.46 -28.85
CA PRO A 67 -1.07 2.64 -29.46
C PRO A 67 -1.64 2.39 -30.86
N GLU A 68 -0.96 1.59 -31.66
CA GLU A 68 -1.39 1.25 -33.03
C GLU A 68 -2.64 0.35 -32.98
N LEU A 69 -2.71 -0.56 -32.03
CA LEU A 69 -3.86 -1.42 -31.82
C LEU A 69 -5.11 -0.64 -31.39
N ILE A 70 -4.96 0.41 -30.59
CA ILE A 70 -6.07 1.31 -30.24
C ILE A 70 -6.64 1.94 -31.51
N LYS A 71 -5.79 2.54 -32.35
CA LYS A 71 -6.20 3.18 -33.63
C LYS A 71 -6.88 2.18 -34.58
N GLU A 72 -6.43 0.93 -34.59
CA GLU A 72 -7.07 -0.13 -35.36
C GLU A 72 -8.49 -0.40 -34.88
N VAL A 73 -8.72 -0.53 -33.57
CA VAL A 73 -10.06 -0.76 -33.00
C VAL A 73 -10.98 0.45 -33.20
N GLU A 74 -10.45 1.67 -33.08
CA GLU A 74 -11.17 2.92 -33.41
C GLU A 74 -11.63 2.94 -34.87
N THR A 75 -10.80 2.50 -35.80
CA THR A 75 -11.15 2.39 -37.23
C THR A 75 -12.31 1.41 -37.43
N TYR A 76 -12.29 0.26 -36.76
CA TYR A 76 -13.38 -0.71 -36.82
C TYR A 76 -14.67 -0.17 -36.19
N ALA A 77 -14.59 0.58 -35.08
CA ALA A 77 -15.75 1.21 -34.47
C ALA A 77 -16.41 2.21 -35.40
N GLY A 78 -15.60 2.99 -36.16
CA GLY A 78 -16.12 3.97 -37.14
C GLY A 78 -16.71 3.37 -38.41
N THR A 79 -16.39 2.12 -38.74
CA THR A 79 -16.87 1.46 -39.99
C THR A 79 -17.88 0.33 -39.75
N CYS A 80 -18.06 -0.11 -38.51
CA CYS A 80 -18.96 -1.19 -38.17
C CYS A 80 -20.43 -0.80 -38.36
N PRO A 81 -21.24 -1.56 -39.13
CA PRO A 81 -22.62 -1.20 -39.41
C PRO A 81 -23.62 -1.54 -38.29
N ASP A 82 -23.20 -2.38 -37.31
CA ASP A 82 -24.03 -2.83 -36.21
C ASP A 82 -23.82 -1.98 -34.96
N SER A 83 -24.80 -1.15 -34.62
CA SER A 83 -24.71 -0.21 -33.49
C SER A 83 -24.48 -0.89 -32.14
N ALA A 84 -24.98 -2.11 -31.91
CA ALA A 84 -24.74 -2.82 -30.66
C ALA A 84 -23.29 -3.27 -30.54
N SER A 85 -22.67 -3.71 -31.64
CA SER A 85 -21.27 -4.06 -31.70
C SER A 85 -20.36 -2.83 -31.64
N VAL A 86 -20.76 -1.71 -32.21
CA VAL A 86 -20.07 -0.41 -32.07
C VAL A 86 -19.98 -0.02 -30.59
N ALA A 87 -21.06 -0.18 -29.84
CA ALA A 87 -21.07 0.07 -28.40
C ALA A 87 -20.06 -0.81 -27.63
N ILE A 88 -19.94 -2.08 -28.00
CA ILE A 88 -18.93 -2.98 -27.42
C ILE A 88 -17.51 -2.52 -27.78
N LEU A 89 -17.27 -2.13 -29.03
CA LEU A 89 -15.97 -1.61 -29.49
C LEU A 89 -15.58 -0.35 -28.73
N HIS A 90 -16.49 0.60 -28.50
CA HIS A 90 -16.23 1.78 -27.67
C HIS A 90 -15.88 1.40 -26.23
N SER A 91 -16.56 0.43 -25.63
CA SER A 91 -16.21 -0.09 -24.30
C SER A 91 -14.80 -0.72 -24.28
N MET A 92 -14.40 -1.42 -25.35
CA MET A 92 -13.05 -1.98 -25.49
C MET A 92 -12.01 -0.85 -25.63
N ILE A 93 -12.28 0.17 -26.45
CA ILE A 93 -11.40 1.32 -26.63
C ILE A 93 -11.19 2.04 -25.30
N ALA A 94 -12.26 2.28 -24.53
CA ALA A 94 -12.17 2.88 -23.21
C ALA A 94 -11.25 2.08 -22.26
N GLU A 95 -11.41 0.75 -22.25
CA GLU A 95 -10.55 -0.14 -21.44
C GLU A 95 -9.11 -0.12 -21.93
N MET A 96 -8.87 -0.08 -23.24
CA MET A 96 -7.52 0.01 -23.80
C MET A 96 -6.83 1.30 -23.37
N TYR A 97 -7.48 2.45 -23.48
CA TYR A 97 -6.95 3.72 -23.00
C TYR A 97 -6.70 3.71 -21.49
N ASN A 98 -7.62 3.13 -20.71
CA ASN A 98 -7.45 2.98 -19.26
C ASN A 98 -6.25 2.09 -18.92
N ASN A 99 -6.11 0.95 -19.58
CA ASN A 99 -4.97 0.04 -19.36
C ASN A 99 -3.64 0.69 -19.72
N TYR A 100 -3.59 1.42 -20.84
CA TYR A 100 -2.41 2.17 -21.23
C TYR A 100 -2.04 3.23 -20.17
N TYR A 101 -3.04 4.02 -19.72
CA TYR A 101 -2.87 5.01 -18.67
C TYR A 101 -2.37 4.38 -17.37
N MET A 102 -3.01 3.31 -16.91
CA MET A 102 -2.66 2.65 -15.64
C MET A 102 -1.24 2.05 -15.66
N GLN A 103 -0.81 1.49 -16.78
CA GLN A 103 0.56 0.95 -16.94
C GLN A 103 1.60 2.07 -16.96
N ASN A 104 1.28 3.22 -17.53
CA ASN A 104 2.19 4.34 -17.72
C ASN A 104 1.93 5.51 -16.75
N ARG A 105 1.04 5.35 -15.76
CA ARG A 105 0.53 6.45 -14.91
C ARG A 105 1.62 7.28 -14.24
N TRP A 106 2.72 6.65 -13.86
CA TRP A 106 3.86 7.35 -13.27
C TRP A 106 4.45 8.41 -14.21
N ASN A 107 4.69 8.04 -15.46
CA ASN A 107 5.23 8.95 -16.47
C ASN A 107 4.17 9.96 -16.93
N VAL A 108 2.93 9.51 -17.12
CA VAL A 108 1.80 10.33 -17.57
C VAL A 108 1.48 11.44 -16.56
N ASN A 109 1.48 11.14 -15.26
CA ASN A 109 1.17 12.12 -14.21
C ASN A 109 2.26 13.19 -14.02
N GLN A 110 3.44 12.99 -14.61
CA GLN A 110 4.51 13.99 -14.58
C GLN A 110 4.48 14.94 -15.78
N ARG A 111 3.58 14.73 -16.75
CA ARG A 111 3.47 15.55 -17.95
C ARG A 111 2.70 16.83 -17.65
N THR A 112 3.16 17.92 -18.26
CA THR A 112 2.49 19.22 -18.17
C THR A 112 1.43 19.33 -19.26
N GLU A 113 0.21 19.70 -18.91
CA GLU A 113 -0.87 19.94 -19.85
C GLU A 113 -0.67 21.28 -20.57
N LEU A 114 -0.80 21.25 -21.88
CA LEU A 114 -0.76 22.45 -22.72
C LEU A 114 -2.21 22.84 -23.06
N ALA A 115 -2.65 24.00 -22.60
CA ALA A 115 -4.01 24.48 -22.82
C ALA A 115 -4.33 24.59 -24.32
N GLY A 116 -5.40 23.92 -24.74
CA GLY A 116 -5.90 23.98 -26.13
C GLY A 116 -5.11 23.14 -27.15
N TYR A 117 -4.17 22.30 -26.72
CA TYR A 117 -3.44 21.40 -27.58
C TYR A 117 -3.64 19.93 -27.17
N VAL A 118 -4.05 19.11 -28.13
CA VAL A 118 -4.17 17.65 -27.97
C VAL A 118 -3.15 17.00 -28.90
N PRO A 119 -2.14 16.33 -28.37
CA PRO A 119 -1.16 15.62 -29.20
C PRO A 119 -1.78 14.47 -29.99
N ASP A 120 -1.31 14.24 -31.22
CA ASP A 120 -1.73 13.11 -32.05
C ASP A 120 -1.22 11.76 -31.51
N ASP A 121 -0.10 11.77 -30.79
CA ASP A 121 0.47 10.58 -30.16
C ASP A 121 -0.02 10.46 -28.70
N ILE A 122 -0.68 9.36 -28.40
CA ILE A 122 -1.15 9.05 -27.02
C ILE A 122 0.01 8.98 -26.02
N GLN A 123 1.24 8.76 -26.50
CA GLN A 123 2.44 8.78 -25.67
C GLN A 123 2.74 10.18 -25.12
N GLU A 124 2.12 11.22 -25.66
CA GLU A 124 2.25 12.61 -25.19
C GLU A 124 1.09 13.07 -24.31
N TRP A 125 0.03 12.27 -24.20
CA TRP A 125 -1.19 12.65 -23.48
C TRP A 125 -0.95 12.76 -21.97
N THR A 126 -1.57 13.77 -21.38
CA THR A 126 -1.65 13.97 -19.92
C THR A 126 -2.74 13.10 -19.30
N SER A 127 -2.74 12.99 -17.98
CA SER A 127 -3.77 12.24 -17.24
C SER A 127 -5.19 12.73 -17.52
N ASN A 128 -5.36 14.06 -17.73
CA ASN A 128 -6.67 14.63 -18.03
C ASN A 128 -7.17 14.22 -19.42
N LEU A 129 -6.30 14.26 -20.43
CA LEU A 129 -6.64 13.81 -21.79
C LEU A 129 -7.08 12.34 -21.81
N PHE A 130 -6.36 11.47 -21.09
CA PHE A 130 -6.79 10.07 -20.94
C PHE A 130 -8.16 9.95 -20.26
N ARG A 131 -8.38 10.66 -19.15
CA ARG A 131 -9.65 10.61 -18.42
C ARG A 131 -10.83 11.07 -19.28
N GLU A 132 -10.68 12.18 -20.00
CA GLU A 132 -11.72 12.71 -20.87
C GLU A 132 -12.00 11.78 -22.06
N LYS A 133 -10.94 11.22 -22.69
CA LYS A 133 -11.11 10.26 -23.78
C LYS A 133 -11.83 8.99 -23.30
N ILE A 134 -11.40 8.43 -22.16
CA ILE A 134 -12.04 7.26 -21.56
C ILE A 134 -13.52 7.56 -21.29
N LYS A 135 -13.84 8.70 -20.68
CA LYS A 135 -15.22 9.12 -20.41
C LYS A 135 -16.05 9.25 -21.71
N GLN A 136 -15.46 9.83 -22.76
CA GLN A 136 -16.09 9.93 -24.06
C GLN A 136 -16.43 8.55 -24.64
N GLU A 137 -15.47 7.64 -24.65
CA GLU A 137 -15.65 6.29 -25.17
C GLU A 137 -16.67 5.48 -24.35
N LEU A 138 -16.65 5.62 -23.01
CA LEU A 138 -17.67 5.02 -22.13
C LEU A 138 -19.08 5.59 -22.44
N THR A 139 -19.18 6.90 -22.70
CA THR A 139 -20.45 7.52 -23.07
C THR A 139 -20.97 6.94 -24.39
N LEU A 140 -20.11 6.79 -25.38
CA LEU A 140 -20.46 6.18 -26.68
C LEU A 140 -20.82 4.70 -26.54
N SER A 141 -20.18 3.98 -25.63
CA SER A 141 -20.47 2.56 -25.37
C SER A 141 -21.87 2.31 -24.80
N LEU A 142 -22.55 3.33 -24.31
CA LEU A 142 -23.91 3.24 -23.78
C LEU A 142 -24.99 3.74 -24.78
N GLN A 143 -24.60 4.00 -26.03
CA GLN A 143 -25.49 4.48 -27.08
C GLN A 143 -25.59 3.52 -28.27
N PRO A 144 -26.76 3.40 -28.90
CA PRO A 144 -28.08 3.98 -28.52
C PRO A 144 -28.72 3.13 -27.38
N ALA A 145 -28.99 3.76 -26.24
CA ALA A 145 -29.39 3.07 -25.01
C ALA A 145 -30.60 2.13 -25.20
N ARG A 146 -31.65 2.55 -25.90
CA ARG A 146 -32.84 1.72 -26.14
C ARG A 146 -32.53 0.41 -26.86
N LEU A 147 -31.66 0.44 -27.87
CA LEU A 147 -31.25 -0.77 -28.59
C LEU A 147 -30.50 -1.72 -27.64
N LEU A 148 -29.55 -1.20 -26.86
CA LEU A 148 -28.74 -1.98 -25.93
C LEU A 148 -29.60 -2.60 -24.81
N GLN A 149 -30.60 -1.86 -24.32
CA GLN A 149 -31.55 -2.34 -23.30
C GLN A 149 -32.47 -3.45 -23.84
N GLN A 150 -32.71 -3.51 -25.15
CA GLN A 150 -33.49 -4.57 -25.80
C GLN A 150 -32.66 -5.73 -26.33
N THR A 151 -31.34 -5.55 -26.42
CA THR A 151 -30.43 -6.58 -26.94
C THR A 151 -30.07 -7.59 -25.84
N PRO A 152 -30.48 -8.86 -25.97
CA PRO A 152 -30.14 -9.88 -24.98
C PRO A 152 -28.64 -10.13 -24.97
N ILE A 153 -28.04 -10.15 -23.77
CA ILE A 153 -26.60 -10.45 -23.59
C ILE A 153 -26.20 -11.81 -24.18
N SER A 154 -27.16 -12.73 -24.31
CA SER A 154 -26.93 -14.07 -24.86
C SER A 154 -26.47 -14.08 -26.30
N GLN A 155 -26.71 -13.04 -27.09
CA GLN A 155 -26.21 -12.92 -28.46
C GLN A 155 -24.69 -12.83 -28.52
N TYR A 156 -24.05 -12.43 -27.43
CA TYR A 156 -22.62 -12.25 -27.33
C TYR A 156 -21.89 -13.35 -26.51
N ASN A 157 -22.52 -14.52 -26.36
CA ASN A 157 -21.91 -15.66 -25.64
C ASN A 157 -20.54 -16.10 -26.19
N LEU A 158 -20.25 -15.80 -27.45
CA LEU A 158 -18.98 -16.10 -28.10
C LEU A 158 -17.80 -15.32 -27.44
N ILE A 159 -18.09 -14.09 -26.99
CA ILE A 159 -17.07 -13.16 -26.46
C ILE A 159 -17.24 -12.90 -24.96
N LEU A 160 -18.39 -13.25 -24.39
CA LEU A 160 -18.71 -12.96 -22.99
C LEU A 160 -18.81 -14.25 -22.16
N LYS A 161 -18.14 -14.23 -21.00
CA LYS A 161 -18.25 -15.31 -20.02
C LYS A 161 -19.24 -14.88 -18.93
N LYS A 162 -20.32 -15.65 -18.77
CA LYS A 162 -21.39 -15.34 -17.81
C LYS A 162 -21.14 -15.94 -16.43
N GLY A 163 -21.45 -15.17 -15.38
CA GLY A 163 -21.64 -15.70 -14.04
C GLY A 163 -22.98 -16.46 -13.92
N LYS A 164 -23.12 -17.25 -12.84
CA LYS A 164 -24.28 -18.11 -12.60
C LYS A 164 -25.61 -17.34 -12.59
N ASP A 165 -25.64 -16.16 -11.96
CA ASP A 165 -26.85 -15.36 -11.75
C ASP A 165 -26.99 -14.21 -12.79
N ALA A 166 -26.03 -14.07 -13.69
CA ALA A 166 -26.04 -13.01 -14.70
C ALA A 166 -27.29 -12.98 -15.60
N PRO A 167 -27.86 -14.12 -16.05
CA PRO A 167 -29.05 -14.09 -16.89
C PRO A 167 -30.29 -13.48 -16.22
N GLN A 168 -30.38 -13.56 -14.89
CA GLN A 168 -31.52 -13.00 -14.14
C GLN A 168 -31.28 -11.54 -13.76
N LEU A 169 -30.08 -11.21 -13.30
CA LEU A 169 -29.76 -9.91 -12.75
C LEU A 169 -29.33 -8.89 -13.83
N ARG A 170 -28.71 -9.35 -14.91
CA ARG A 170 -28.13 -8.51 -15.97
C ARG A 170 -28.36 -9.12 -17.35
N PRO A 171 -29.63 -9.16 -17.83
CA PRO A 171 -29.99 -9.91 -19.04
C PRO A 171 -29.65 -9.18 -20.34
N THR A 172 -29.39 -7.86 -20.31
CA THR A 172 -29.22 -7.04 -21.51
C THR A 172 -27.76 -6.66 -21.76
N LEU A 173 -27.47 -6.27 -22.99
CA LEU A 173 -26.17 -5.73 -23.35
C LEU A 173 -25.89 -4.39 -22.64
N TYR A 174 -26.95 -3.57 -22.41
CA TYR A 174 -26.85 -2.34 -21.64
C TYR A 174 -26.32 -2.59 -20.23
N ASP A 175 -26.87 -3.58 -19.54
CA ASP A 175 -26.40 -3.95 -18.21
C ASP A 175 -24.90 -4.25 -18.17
N PHE A 176 -24.44 -5.02 -19.14
CA PHE A 176 -23.04 -5.37 -19.24
C PHE A 176 -22.15 -4.15 -19.46
N LEU A 177 -22.48 -3.32 -20.43
CA LEU A 177 -21.68 -2.15 -20.81
C LEU A 177 -21.69 -1.07 -19.73
N ALA A 178 -22.86 -0.83 -19.07
CA ALA A 178 -22.97 0.13 -17.99
C ALA A 178 -22.13 -0.26 -16.77
N PHE A 179 -22.13 -1.54 -16.38
CA PHE A 179 -21.26 -1.98 -15.27
C PHE A 179 -19.78 -1.97 -15.65
N ARG A 180 -19.44 -2.17 -16.91
CA ARG A 180 -18.06 -1.94 -17.36
C ARG A 180 -17.66 -0.47 -17.27
N ALA A 181 -18.58 0.45 -17.62
CA ALA A 181 -18.31 1.88 -17.46
C ALA A 181 -18.07 2.24 -15.99
N ILE A 182 -18.89 1.71 -15.08
CA ILE A 182 -18.72 1.86 -13.63
C ILE A 182 -17.39 1.27 -13.16
N ASP A 183 -16.99 0.10 -13.64
CA ASP A 183 -15.72 -0.55 -13.24
C ASP A 183 -14.48 0.20 -13.73
N ILE A 184 -14.53 0.80 -14.92
CA ILE A 184 -13.42 1.55 -15.53
C ILE A 184 -13.29 2.95 -14.92
N GLN A 185 -14.40 3.69 -14.87
CA GLN A 185 -14.43 5.05 -14.35
C GLN A 185 -15.74 5.31 -13.60
N PRO A 186 -15.84 4.94 -12.31
CA PRO A 186 -17.08 5.08 -11.55
C PRO A 186 -17.51 6.55 -11.43
N SER A 187 -18.82 6.80 -11.60
CA SER A 187 -19.42 8.13 -11.45
C SER A 187 -20.88 7.99 -11.04
N ASP A 188 -21.40 9.01 -10.34
CA ASP A 188 -22.84 9.07 -9.97
C ASP A 188 -23.74 8.86 -11.17
N LYS A 189 -23.41 9.51 -12.30
CA LYS A 189 -24.20 9.43 -13.53
C LYS A 189 -24.39 7.99 -14.02
N TRP A 190 -23.34 7.18 -14.05
CA TRP A 190 -23.45 5.78 -14.52
C TRP A 190 -24.34 4.94 -13.62
N TYR A 191 -24.25 5.14 -12.31
CA TYR A 191 -25.09 4.44 -11.33
C TYR A 191 -26.56 4.88 -11.46
N GLU A 192 -26.81 6.19 -11.56
CA GLU A 192 -28.17 6.74 -11.72
C GLU A 192 -28.82 6.26 -13.02
N ASP A 193 -28.11 6.28 -14.15
CA ASP A 193 -28.61 5.78 -15.43
C ASP A 193 -28.97 4.27 -15.36
N VAL A 194 -28.19 3.47 -14.64
CA VAL A 194 -28.49 2.04 -14.43
C VAL A 194 -29.70 1.85 -13.53
N ILE A 195 -29.77 2.55 -12.41
CA ILE A 195 -30.86 2.48 -11.45
C ILE A 195 -32.18 2.92 -12.10
N ASP A 196 -32.17 4.00 -12.88
CA ASP A 196 -33.35 4.48 -13.61
C ASP A 196 -33.84 3.45 -14.63
N PHE A 197 -32.92 2.81 -15.35
CA PHE A 197 -33.27 1.69 -16.21
C PHE A 197 -33.87 0.53 -15.40
N ARG A 198 -33.28 0.14 -14.27
CA ARG A 198 -33.77 -0.94 -13.41
C ARG A 198 -35.16 -0.69 -12.85
N ARG A 199 -35.49 0.54 -12.51
CA ARG A 199 -36.83 0.91 -12.03
C ARG A 199 -37.93 0.60 -13.05
N THR A 200 -37.59 0.53 -14.35
CA THR A 200 -38.53 0.13 -15.41
C THR A 200 -38.66 -1.39 -15.57
N GLN A 201 -37.79 -2.18 -14.90
CA GLN A 201 -37.74 -3.64 -15.02
C GLN A 201 -38.47 -4.33 -13.87
N PRO A 202 -39.01 -5.56 -14.09
CA PRO A 202 -39.75 -6.27 -13.04
C PRO A 202 -38.87 -6.86 -11.92
N GLU A 203 -37.56 -7.02 -12.17
CA GLU A 203 -36.63 -7.71 -11.25
C GLU A 203 -36.17 -6.79 -10.14
N LYS A 204 -36.89 -6.81 -9.02
CA LYS A 204 -36.62 -5.97 -7.84
C LYS A 204 -35.28 -6.29 -7.15
N LYS A 205 -34.84 -7.55 -7.21
CA LYS A 205 -33.54 -7.94 -6.63
C LYS A 205 -32.39 -7.23 -7.34
N ALA A 206 -32.45 -7.14 -8.66
CA ALA A 206 -31.43 -6.44 -9.43
C ALA A 206 -31.38 -4.93 -9.08
N LEU A 207 -32.57 -4.29 -8.96
CA LEU A 207 -32.64 -2.90 -8.54
C LEU A 207 -32.01 -2.68 -7.18
N LEU A 208 -32.36 -3.49 -6.18
CA LEU A 208 -31.78 -3.39 -4.84
C LEU A 208 -30.26 -3.53 -4.85
N LEU A 209 -29.73 -4.48 -5.61
CA LEU A 209 -28.27 -4.69 -5.69
C LEU A 209 -27.56 -3.49 -6.32
N ASP A 210 -28.14 -2.89 -7.34
CA ASP A 210 -27.58 -1.71 -8.02
C ASP A 210 -27.64 -0.47 -7.09
N GLU A 211 -28.74 -0.29 -6.33
CA GLU A 211 -28.85 0.75 -5.29
C GLU A 211 -27.83 0.55 -4.16
N LEU A 212 -27.64 -0.67 -3.67
CA LEU A 212 -26.60 -0.97 -2.66
C LEU A 212 -25.18 -0.71 -3.17
N ASP A 213 -24.89 -1.10 -4.40
CA ASP A 213 -23.58 -0.83 -5.04
C ASP A 213 -23.33 0.68 -5.18
N TYR A 214 -24.36 1.46 -5.56
CA TYR A 214 -24.27 2.92 -5.66
C TYR A 214 -23.97 3.59 -4.31
N TRP A 215 -24.75 3.24 -3.29
CA TRP A 215 -24.55 3.82 -1.95
C TRP A 215 -23.23 3.38 -1.32
N GLN A 216 -22.79 2.16 -1.58
CA GLN A 216 -21.46 1.71 -1.19
C GLN A 216 -20.36 2.52 -1.89
N TYR A 217 -20.53 2.82 -3.20
CA TYR A 217 -19.62 3.69 -3.95
C TYR A 217 -19.58 5.11 -3.35
N LYS A 218 -20.76 5.70 -3.05
CA LYS A 218 -20.82 7.03 -2.40
C LYS A 218 -20.13 7.04 -1.04
N TYR A 219 -20.29 5.99 -0.27
CA TYR A 219 -19.63 5.85 1.03
C TYR A 219 -18.11 5.67 0.87
N ASP A 220 -17.66 4.81 -0.03
CA ASP A 220 -16.24 4.55 -0.27
C ASP A 220 -15.52 5.78 -0.88
N SER A 221 -16.21 6.57 -1.70
CA SER A 221 -15.69 7.82 -2.27
C SER A 221 -15.82 9.01 -1.31
N GLN A 222 -16.36 8.79 -0.10
CA GLN A 222 -16.63 9.83 0.90
C GLN A 222 -17.58 10.95 0.42
N SER A 223 -18.40 10.65 -0.57
CA SER A 223 -19.48 11.54 -1.04
C SER A 223 -20.70 11.52 -0.13
N THR A 224 -20.75 10.60 0.83
CA THR A 224 -21.76 10.51 1.88
C THR A 224 -21.11 10.09 3.20
N ASN A 225 -21.72 10.45 4.32
CA ASN A 225 -21.26 10.06 5.65
C ASN A 225 -21.90 8.75 6.13
N THR A 226 -21.40 8.21 7.24
CA THR A 226 -21.85 6.96 7.84
C THR A 226 -23.34 6.98 8.22
N ASN A 227 -23.85 8.11 8.75
CA ASN A 227 -25.24 8.21 9.18
C ASN A 227 -26.19 8.23 8.00
N ASP A 228 -25.87 8.96 6.93
CA ASP A 228 -26.68 8.99 5.72
C ASP A 228 -26.71 7.63 5.03
N TYR A 229 -25.57 6.93 5.01
CA TYR A 229 -25.53 5.57 4.46
C TYR A 229 -26.37 4.60 5.29
N ARG A 230 -26.31 4.68 6.63
CA ARG A 230 -27.17 3.88 7.53
C ARG A 230 -28.64 4.17 7.32
N ASN A 231 -29.04 5.44 7.30
CA ASN A 231 -30.42 5.86 7.05
C ASN A 231 -30.95 5.32 5.71
N THR A 232 -30.07 5.25 4.70
CA THR A 232 -30.42 4.66 3.42
C THR A 232 -30.64 3.17 3.50
N LEU A 233 -29.75 2.42 4.20
CA LEU A 233 -29.94 1.00 4.43
C LEU A 233 -31.23 0.71 5.17
N ASP A 234 -31.57 1.50 6.20
CA ASP A 234 -32.84 1.41 6.92
C ASP A 234 -34.05 1.67 6.02
N SER A 235 -33.96 2.68 5.15
CA SER A 235 -35.02 3.01 4.20
C SER A 235 -35.23 1.86 3.21
N LEU A 236 -34.17 1.30 2.66
CA LEU A 236 -34.25 0.13 1.78
C LEU A 236 -34.81 -1.09 2.51
N TYR A 237 -34.43 -1.29 3.77
CA TYR A 237 -34.97 -2.38 4.58
C TYR A 237 -36.46 -2.23 4.87
N ASN A 238 -36.94 -1.02 5.09
CA ASN A 238 -38.40 -0.77 5.26
C ASN A 238 -39.17 -1.12 3.98
N VAL A 239 -38.59 -0.95 2.81
CA VAL A 239 -39.25 -1.29 1.52
C VAL A 239 -39.17 -2.80 1.24
N TYR A 240 -37.98 -3.40 1.39
CA TYR A 240 -37.70 -4.74 0.90
C TYR A 240 -37.58 -5.81 2.01
N GLY A 241 -37.66 -5.45 3.29
CA GLY A 241 -37.35 -6.36 4.41
C GLY A 241 -38.13 -7.67 4.47
N LYS A 242 -39.28 -7.75 3.79
CA LYS A 242 -40.06 -9.00 3.68
C LYS A 242 -39.57 -9.92 2.55
N GLU A 243 -38.76 -9.41 1.63
CA GLU A 243 -38.27 -10.17 0.50
C GLU A 243 -37.01 -10.97 0.90
N PRO A 244 -36.82 -12.20 0.40
CA PRO A 244 -35.64 -13.00 0.73
C PRO A 244 -34.31 -12.30 0.39
N PHE A 245 -34.28 -11.52 -0.68
CA PHE A 245 -33.08 -10.81 -1.11
C PHE A 245 -32.76 -9.57 -0.26
N ALA A 246 -33.62 -9.15 0.66
CA ALA A 246 -33.29 -8.12 1.64
C ALA A 246 -32.15 -8.53 2.59
N ALA A 247 -31.78 -9.82 2.61
CA ALA A 247 -30.54 -10.29 3.22
C ALA A 247 -29.30 -9.53 2.73
N GLU A 248 -29.31 -8.98 1.49
CA GLU A 248 -28.20 -8.17 0.96
C GLU A 248 -28.07 -6.82 1.69
N ILE A 249 -29.19 -6.22 2.11
CA ILE A 249 -29.18 -4.99 2.93
C ILE A 249 -28.51 -5.30 4.27
N ARG A 250 -28.88 -6.43 4.88
CA ARG A 250 -28.27 -6.88 6.14
C ARG A 250 -26.78 -7.20 6.00
N ILE A 251 -26.34 -7.69 4.84
CA ILE A 251 -24.91 -7.88 4.53
C ILE A 251 -24.20 -6.51 4.45
N ALA A 252 -24.82 -5.53 3.78
CA ALA A 252 -24.27 -4.18 3.70
C ALA A 252 -24.17 -3.52 5.08
N GLU A 253 -25.20 -3.64 5.90
CA GLU A 253 -25.22 -3.16 7.29
C GLU A 253 -24.14 -3.83 8.15
N MET A 254 -24.00 -5.16 8.04
CA MET A 254 -22.93 -5.88 8.73
C MET A 254 -21.53 -5.37 8.31
N ASN A 255 -21.31 -5.14 7.01
CA ASN A 255 -20.05 -4.60 6.52
C ASN A 255 -19.78 -3.17 7.04
N LEU A 256 -20.80 -2.34 7.15
CA LEU A 256 -20.70 -1.02 7.75
C LEU A 256 -20.31 -1.11 9.22
N LEU A 257 -21.00 -1.94 10.00
CA LEU A 257 -20.69 -2.18 11.42
C LEU A 257 -19.26 -2.74 11.60
N GLN A 258 -18.78 -3.62 10.72
CA GLN A 258 -17.41 -4.13 10.77
C GLN A 258 -16.37 -3.03 10.60
N ARG A 259 -16.62 -2.02 9.75
CA ARG A 259 -15.73 -0.85 9.61
C ARG A 259 -15.77 0.04 10.84
N GLU A 260 -16.94 0.30 11.39
CA GLU A 260 -17.12 1.11 12.61
C GLU A 260 -16.49 0.46 13.85
N ARG A 261 -16.44 -0.86 13.90
CA ARG A 261 -15.83 -1.59 15.02
C ARG A 261 -14.40 -1.16 15.30
N TYR A 262 -13.62 -0.81 14.27
CA TYR A 262 -12.24 -0.38 14.43
C TYR A 262 -12.09 1.11 14.77
N GLN A 263 -13.20 1.85 14.86
CA GLN A 263 -13.23 3.27 15.20
C GLN A 263 -13.67 3.40 16.68
N GLY A 264 -12.79 3.67 17.60
CA GLY A 264 -13.18 3.89 18.98
C GLY A 264 -12.52 2.97 20.02
N ASN A 265 -12.90 3.14 21.27
CA ASN A 265 -12.34 2.40 22.40
C ASN A 265 -12.88 0.96 22.50
N LYS A 266 -12.33 0.16 23.41
CA LYS A 266 -12.71 -1.24 23.62
C LYS A 266 -14.22 -1.42 23.89
N ALA A 267 -14.83 -0.54 24.68
CA ALA A 267 -16.25 -0.61 25.00
C ALA A 267 -17.12 -0.40 23.74
N HIS A 268 -16.74 0.54 22.87
CA HIS A 268 -17.39 0.73 21.58
C HIS A 268 -17.22 -0.51 20.68
N GLN A 269 -16.02 -1.04 20.58
CA GLN A 269 -15.73 -2.26 19.80
C GLN A 269 -16.60 -3.44 20.26
N ASP A 270 -16.73 -3.65 21.57
CA ASP A 270 -17.54 -4.72 22.15
C ASP A 270 -19.05 -4.50 21.89
N SER A 271 -19.50 -3.24 21.94
CA SER A 271 -20.89 -2.88 21.62
C SER A 271 -21.21 -3.16 20.15
N VAL A 272 -20.37 -2.72 19.23
CA VAL A 272 -20.56 -2.98 17.79
C VAL A 272 -20.45 -4.48 17.47
N GLN A 273 -19.57 -5.20 18.16
CA GLN A 273 -19.46 -6.64 18.05
C GLN A 273 -20.79 -7.35 18.44
N ALA A 274 -21.43 -6.89 19.51
CA ALA A 274 -22.72 -7.41 19.94
C ALA A 274 -23.83 -7.14 18.91
N LEU A 275 -23.82 -5.96 18.28
CA LEU A 275 -24.75 -5.64 17.19
C LEU A 275 -24.55 -6.56 15.98
N ILE A 276 -23.30 -6.78 15.55
CA ILE A 276 -22.98 -7.71 14.44
C ILE A 276 -23.50 -9.13 14.78
N TYR A 277 -23.27 -9.58 16.00
CA TYR A 277 -23.71 -10.91 16.45
C TYR A 277 -25.24 -11.06 16.41
N SER A 278 -25.97 -10.07 16.91
CA SER A 278 -27.45 -10.03 16.90
C SER A 278 -28.00 -10.02 15.47
N LEU A 279 -27.47 -9.10 14.65
CA LEU A 279 -27.82 -8.96 13.24
C LEU A 279 -27.63 -10.25 12.45
N CYS A 280 -26.53 -10.97 12.67
CA CYS A 280 -26.29 -12.25 12.02
C CYS A 280 -27.32 -13.30 12.44
N LYS A 281 -27.65 -13.41 13.74
CA LYS A 281 -28.66 -14.34 14.23
C LYS A 281 -30.05 -14.05 13.70
N GLU A 282 -30.46 -12.80 13.74
CA GLU A 282 -31.75 -12.34 13.21
C GLU A 282 -31.84 -12.62 11.70
N SER A 283 -30.80 -12.30 10.95
CA SER A 283 -30.74 -12.52 9.48
C SER A 283 -30.84 -14.00 9.12
N ILE A 284 -30.18 -14.89 9.88
CA ILE A 284 -30.29 -16.35 9.68
C ILE A 284 -31.68 -16.85 9.95
N ALA A 285 -32.37 -16.34 11.02
CA ALA A 285 -33.72 -16.72 11.35
C ALA A 285 -34.73 -16.21 10.31
N GLN A 286 -34.54 -14.99 9.82
CA GLN A 286 -35.47 -14.32 8.89
C GLN A 286 -35.32 -14.81 7.45
N TYR A 287 -34.10 -15.09 7.00
CA TYR A 287 -33.80 -15.45 5.60
C TYR A 287 -33.14 -16.84 5.47
N PRO A 288 -33.64 -17.93 6.08
CA PRO A 288 -32.91 -19.20 6.20
C PRO A 288 -32.61 -19.90 4.88
N LYS A 289 -33.36 -19.58 3.83
CA LYS A 289 -33.21 -20.18 2.48
C LYS A 289 -32.52 -19.27 1.48
N TYR A 290 -32.02 -18.11 1.92
CA TYR A 290 -31.33 -17.20 0.99
C TYR A 290 -29.98 -17.78 0.56
N ASP A 291 -29.65 -17.70 -0.71
CA ASP A 291 -28.44 -18.34 -1.32
C ASP A 291 -27.15 -17.95 -0.62
N ARG A 292 -27.05 -16.73 -0.12
CA ARG A 292 -25.87 -16.20 0.57
C ARG A 292 -25.97 -16.21 2.09
N ILE A 293 -26.90 -16.94 2.67
CA ILE A 293 -27.08 -17.06 4.13
C ILE A 293 -25.79 -17.48 4.87
N ASN A 294 -24.89 -18.18 4.15
CA ASN A 294 -23.62 -18.59 4.72
C ASN A 294 -22.69 -17.42 5.06
N VAL A 295 -22.91 -16.21 4.55
CA VAL A 295 -22.15 -15.02 4.93
C VAL A 295 -22.34 -14.78 6.45
N PHE A 296 -23.57 -14.79 6.94
CA PHE A 296 -23.88 -14.62 8.37
C PHE A 296 -23.42 -15.80 9.22
N LYS A 297 -23.61 -17.03 8.72
CA LYS A 297 -23.16 -18.24 9.43
C LYS A 297 -21.65 -18.27 9.58
N ASN A 298 -20.92 -17.90 8.56
CA ASN A 298 -19.47 -17.81 8.61
C ASN A 298 -19.01 -16.74 9.60
N GLN A 299 -19.68 -15.58 9.60
CA GLN A 299 -19.40 -14.50 10.54
C GLN A 299 -19.62 -14.94 12.00
N LEU A 300 -20.74 -15.60 12.30
CA LEU A 300 -20.98 -16.15 13.64
C LEU A 300 -19.93 -17.20 14.01
N ASN A 301 -19.62 -18.11 13.10
CA ASN A 301 -18.63 -19.15 13.34
C ASN A 301 -17.23 -18.54 13.61
N GLU A 302 -16.87 -17.49 12.88
CA GLU A 302 -15.62 -16.74 13.12
C GLU A 302 -15.63 -16.11 14.51
N MET A 303 -16.72 -15.44 14.88
CA MET A 303 -16.87 -14.79 16.19
C MET A 303 -16.87 -15.79 17.35
N GLU A 304 -17.48 -16.94 17.19
CA GLU A 304 -17.59 -17.98 18.23
C GLU A 304 -16.40 -18.96 18.25
N THR A 305 -15.52 -18.88 17.24
CA THR A 305 -14.33 -19.74 17.19
C THR A 305 -13.41 -19.42 18.36
N PRO A 306 -13.03 -20.41 19.18
CA PRO A 306 -12.11 -20.19 20.29
C PRO A 306 -10.76 -19.69 19.79
N VAL A 307 -10.30 -18.59 20.36
CA VAL A 307 -8.99 -18.00 20.09
C VAL A 307 -8.19 -17.98 21.39
N LEU A 308 -6.90 -18.25 21.29
CA LEU A 308 -5.96 -18.22 22.41
C LEU A 308 -4.63 -17.70 21.94
N ASN A 309 -4.33 -16.45 22.26
CA ASN A 309 -3.04 -15.81 22.02
C ASN A 309 -2.31 -15.66 23.35
N ILE A 310 -1.08 -16.15 23.42
CA ILE A 310 -0.31 -16.17 24.65
C ILE A 310 1.02 -15.48 24.43
N GLN A 311 1.30 -14.52 25.27
CA GLN A 311 2.59 -13.87 25.38
C GLN A 311 3.20 -14.20 26.73
N SER A 312 4.44 -14.62 26.75
CA SER A 312 5.16 -14.99 27.97
C SER A 312 6.63 -14.61 27.89
N ASP A 313 7.25 -14.38 29.00
CA ASP A 313 8.69 -14.29 29.09
C ASP A 313 9.33 -15.64 28.78
N ASN A 314 10.40 -15.59 27.99
CA ASN A 314 11.17 -16.80 27.66
C ASN A 314 12.17 -17.18 28.75
N ASN A 315 12.41 -16.32 29.72
CA ASN A 315 13.32 -16.53 30.83
C ASN A 315 12.72 -16.03 32.14
N VAL A 316 12.65 -16.90 33.13
CA VAL A 316 12.09 -16.65 34.45
C VAL A 316 13.19 -16.77 35.50
N TYR A 317 13.26 -15.85 36.46
CA TYR A 317 14.19 -15.94 37.57
C TYR A 317 13.70 -17.01 38.58
N PRO A 318 14.59 -17.84 39.14
CA PRO A 318 14.20 -18.84 40.14
C PRO A 318 13.47 -18.21 41.33
N GLY A 319 12.35 -18.76 41.72
CA GLY A 319 11.47 -18.21 42.77
C GLY A 319 10.51 -17.13 42.32
N LYS A 320 10.51 -16.78 41.05
CA LYS A 320 9.49 -15.88 40.45
C LYS A 320 8.46 -16.67 39.63
N ASP A 321 7.38 -15.99 39.29
CA ASP A 321 6.29 -16.57 38.53
C ASP A 321 6.56 -16.53 37.01
N LEU A 322 6.26 -17.62 36.33
CA LEU A 322 6.00 -17.57 34.89
C LEU A 322 4.71 -16.78 34.65
N THR A 323 4.84 -15.62 34.05
CA THR A 323 3.71 -14.75 33.71
C THR A 323 3.25 -15.05 32.30
N LEU A 324 1.98 -15.40 32.15
CA LEU A 324 1.31 -15.65 30.87
C LEU A 324 0.26 -14.55 30.65
N GLN A 325 0.51 -13.67 29.70
CA GLN A 325 -0.47 -12.69 29.22
C GLN A 325 -1.30 -13.36 28.14
N ILE A 326 -2.58 -13.45 28.34
CA ILE A 326 -3.49 -14.24 27.51
C ILE A 326 -4.59 -13.36 26.97
N LYS A 327 -4.75 -13.35 25.64
CA LYS A 327 -5.94 -12.84 24.95
C LYS A 327 -6.73 -14.02 24.45
N TYR A 328 -8.03 -14.05 24.72
CA TYR A 328 -8.84 -15.22 24.45
C TYR A 328 -10.28 -14.87 24.07
N VAL A 329 -10.86 -15.71 23.22
CA VAL A 329 -12.28 -15.67 22.83
C VAL A 329 -12.86 -17.06 23.09
N ASN A 330 -14.09 -17.15 23.60
CA ASN A 330 -14.85 -18.41 23.79
C ASN A 330 -14.05 -19.53 24.46
N THR A 331 -13.27 -19.18 25.45
CA THR A 331 -12.39 -20.09 26.16
C THR A 331 -12.63 -20.04 27.66
N PRO A 332 -13.65 -20.75 28.17
CA PRO A 332 -14.08 -20.61 29.56
C PRO A 332 -13.16 -21.27 30.58
N ARG A 333 -12.30 -22.15 30.13
CA ARG A 333 -11.39 -22.90 30.99
C ARG A 333 -10.07 -23.23 30.25
N LEU A 334 -8.95 -23.06 30.92
CA LEU A 334 -7.61 -23.41 30.43
C LEU A 334 -6.98 -24.44 31.37
N VAL A 335 -6.27 -25.41 30.80
CA VAL A 335 -5.40 -26.32 31.56
C VAL A 335 -3.96 -26.06 31.08
N VAL A 336 -3.13 -25.57 32.00
CA VAL A 336 -1.71 -25.32 31.77
C VAL A 336 -0.91 -26.45 32.38
N ARG A 337 -0.13 -27.14 31.55
CA ARG A 337 0.81 -28.21 31.97
C ARG A 337 2.22 -27.76 31.72
N ILE A 338 3.07 -27.83 32.71
CA ILE A 338 4.49 -27.52 32.61
C ILE A 338 5.27 -28.81 32.67
N TYR A 339 6.07 -29.04 31.65
CA TYR A 339 6.92 -30.22 31.55
C TYR A 339 8.39 -29.80 31.62
N LYS A 340 9.23 -30.63 32.23
CA LYS A 340 10.69 -30.50 32.06
C LYS A 340 11.03 -30.80 30.61
N SER A 341 11.77 -29.93 29.93
CA SER A 341 12.15 -30.14 28.55
C SER A 341 13.31 -31.15 28.46
N LEU A 342 13.14 -32.19 27.64
CA LEU A 342 14.21 -33.11 27.26
C LEU A 342 15.00 -32.63 26.07
N ARG A 343 14.53 -31.56 25.41
CA ARG A 343 15.22 -30.95 24.26
C ARG A 343 16.44 -30.20 24.74
N GLN A 344 17.53 -30.38 24.04
CA GLN A 344 18.71 -29.53 24.22
C GLN A 344 18.40 -28.12 23.66
N PRO A 345 19.03 -27.08 24.20
CA PRO A 345 18.84 -25.73 23.67
C PRO A 345 19.12 -25.58 22.17
N GLU A 346 20.02 -26.43 21.67
CA GLU A 346 20.45 -26.49 20.27
C GLU A 346 19.44 -27.15 19.31
N ASP A 347 18.39 -27.81 19.84
CA ASP A 347 17.38 -28.45 19.02
C ASP A 347 16.60 -27.41 18.23
N ALA A 348 16.62 -27.55 16.92
CA ALA A 348 16.16 -26.54 15.95
C ALA A 348 14.74 -26.07 16.14
N TRP A 349 14.54 -24.78 15.89
CA TRP A 349 13.25 -24.09 15.84
C TRP A 349 12.25 -24.70 14.84
N ARG A 350 12.74 -25.28 13.74
CA ARG A 350 11.90 -25.75 12.63
C ARG A 350 11.15 -27.05 12.84
N ASN A 351 11.44 -27.79 13.90
CA ASN A 351 10.71 -29.03 14.21
C ASN A 351 9.56 -28.84 15.21
N TYR A 352 9.08 -27.61 15.36
CA TYR A 352 7.86 -27.31 16.10
C TYR A 352 6.66 -27.93 15.35
N GLY A 353 6.14 -29.02 15.83
CA GLY A 353 4.87 -29.57 15.37
C GLY A 353 4.83 -31.07 15.09
N LYS A 354 5.84 -31.67 14.50
CA LYS A 354 5.73 -33.09 14.08
C LYS A 354 6.11 -34.12 15.13
N ASN A 355 6.90 -33.79 16.18
CA ASN A 355 7.33 -34.72 17.24
C ASN A 355 7.38 -34.09 18.63
N SER A 356 6.57 -33.07 18.92
CA SER A 356 6.68 -32.34 20.20
C SER A 356 6.37 -33.18 21.43
N LYS A 357 5.50 -34.18 21.32
CA LYS A 357 5.12 -35.04 22.47
C LYS A 357 6.23 -35.98 22.96
N SER A 358 7.11 -36.42 22.08
CA SER A 358 8.17 -37.37 22.41
C SER A 358 9.36 -36.74 23.14
N MET A 359 9.44 -35.40 23.22
CA MET A 359 10.55 -34.68 23.85
C MET A 359 10.20 -33.96 25.15
N ARG A 360 9.00 -34.23 25.69
CA ARG A 360 8.57 -33.78 27.00
C ARG A 360 9.01 -34.80 28.04
N GLY A 361 9.67 -34.31 29.06
CA GLY A 361 10.03 -35.11 30.24
C GLY A 361 8.89 -35.16 31.24
N GLU A 362 9.27 -35.16 32.50
CA GLU A 362 8.36 -35.22 33.64
C GLU A 362 7.40 -34.04 33.67
N LEU A 363 6.14 -34.29 34.00
CA LEU A 363 5.15 -33.25 34.31
C LEU A 363 5.51 -32.63 35.66
N VAL A 364 5.90 -31.37 35.66
CA VAL A 364 6.30 -30.62 36.85
C VAL A 364 5.08 -29.97 37.52
N LYS A 365 4.15 -29.47 36.74
CA LYS A 365 2.99 -28.74 37.25
C LYS A 365 1.80 -28.83 36.32
N GLU A 366 0.60 -28.97 36.91
CA GLU A 366 -0.67 -28.81 36.18
C GLU A 366 -1.56 -27.84 36.95
N VAL A 367 -2.00 -26.83 36.28
CA VAL A 367 -2.91 -25.80 36.86
C VAL A 367 -4.11 -25.58 35.94
N THR A 368 -5.28 -25.53 36.51
CA THR A 368 -6.50 -25.22 35.79
C THR A 368 -6.97 -23.82 36.14
N PHE A 369 -7.24 -23.02 35.13
CA PHE A 369 -7.76 -21.67 35.30
C PHE A 369 -9.18 -21.60 34.75
N LYS A 370 -10.09 -20.98 35.50
CA LYS A 370 -11.39 -20.57 35.04
C LYS A 370 -11.26 -19.16 34.47
N MET A 371 -11.64 -19.01 33.21
CA MET A 371 -11.52 -17.74 32.50
C MET A 371 -12.85 -16.97 32.62
N ASN A 372 -12.74 -15.64 32.76
CA ASN A 372 -13.90 -14.78 32.86
C ASN A 372 -14.34 -14.38 31.46
N LEU A 373 -15.53 -14.81 31.03
CA LEU A 373 -16.10 -14.48 29.73
C LEU A 373 -17.40 -13.73 29.93
N ALA A 374 -17.52 -12.54 29.31
CA ALA A 374 -18.77 -11.80 29.24
C ALA A 374 -19.77 -12.51 28.31
N ASN A 375 -19.28 -13.10 27.21
CA ASN A 375 -20.06 -13.85 26.21
C ASN A 375 -19.15 -14.77 25.40
N SER A 376 -19.68 -15.43 24.34
CA SER A 376 -18.94 -16.39 23.50
C SER A 376 -18.17 -15.77 22.33
N TYR A 377 -18.20 -14.46 22.14
CA TYR A 377 -17.66 -13.80 20.97
C TYR A 377 -16.81 -12.56 21.26
N THR A 378 -16.73 -12.10 22.50
CA THR A 378 -15.90 -10.94 22.88
C THR A 378 -14.52 -11.40 23.31
N GLU A 379 -13.49 -10.71 22.82
CA GLU A 379 -12.11 -10.91 23.27
C GLU A 379 -11.92 -10.37 24.69
N ALA A 380 -11.35 -11.20 25.55
CA ALA A 380 -10.98 -10.85 26.91
C ALA A 380 -9.48 -11.06 27.13
N ASP A 381 -8.93 -10.33 28.11
CA ASP A 381 -7.55 -10.40 28.53
C ASP A 381 -7.45 -10.98 29.95
N SER A 382 -6.40 -11.74 30.20
CA SER A 382 -6.06 -12.21 31.55
C SER A 382 -4.56 -12.41 31.71
N THR A 383 -4.07 -12.22 32.91
CA THR A 383 -2.69 -12.53 33.27
C THR A 383 -2.69 -13.68 34.27
N LEU A 384 -2.00 -14.76 33.93
CA LEU A 384 -1.84 -15.93 34.79
C LEU A 384 -0.41 -16.00 35.29
N ALA A 385 -0.24 -16.23 36.57
CA ALA A 385 1.05 -16.37 37.24
C ALA A 385 1.22 -17.80 37.77
N ILE A 386 2.34 -18.43 37.46
CA ILE A 386 2.64 -19.80 37.87
C ILE A 386 4.05 -19.83 38.51
N PRO A 387 4.16 -20.08 39.82
CA PRO A 387 5.47 -20.08 40.53
C PRO A 387 6.44 -21.10 39.96
N MET A 388 7.72 -20.70 39.78
CA MET A 388 8.78 -21.52 39.21
C MET A 388 10.07 -21.39 40.06
N ASP A 389 10.45 -22.45 40.78
CA ASP A 389 11.53 -22.38 41.77
C ASP A 389 12.85 -23.01 41.29
N ARG A 390 12.80 -24.03 40.42
CA ARG A 390 13.96 -24.83 40.06
C ARG A 390 14.55 -24.45 38.72
N LEU A 391 15.86 -24.25 38.66
CA LEU A 391 16.61 -24.07 37.43
C LEU A 391 16.31 -25.20 36.44
N GLY A 392 16.12 -24.86 35.18
CA GLY A 392 15.84 -25.83 34.12
C GLY A 392 15.25 -25.24 32.86
N LEU A 393 15.21 -26.06 31.84
CA LEU A 393 14.47 -25.81 30.63
C LEU A 393 13.09 -26.47 30.72
N TYR A 394 12.07 -25.73 30.40
CA TYR A 394 10.67 -26.14 30.51
C TYR A 394 9.89 -25.90 29.24
N GLU A 395 8.80 -26.64 29.11
CA GLU A 395 7.79 -26.40 28.08
C GLU A 395 6.42 -26.30 28.77
N TYR A 396 5.68 -25.19 28.54
CA TYR A 396 4.28 -25.16 28.90
C TYR A 396 3.42 -25.61 27.73
N VAL A 397 2.35 -26.29 28.05
CA VAL A 397 1.31 -26.72 27.11
C VAL A 397 -0.02 -26.27 27.65
N ILE A 398 -0.71 -25.42 26.93
CA ILE A 398 -2.01 -24.90 27.32
C ILE A 398 -3.06 -25.51 26.41
N THR A 399 -4.06 -26.14 26.99
CA THR A 399 -5.17 -26.78 26.29
C THR A 399 -6.49 -26.21 26.72
N VAL A 400 -7.42 -26.10 25.78
CA VAL A 400 -8.82 -25.75 26.05
C VAL A 400 -9.62 -27.05 26.12
N PRO A 401 -10.16 -27.44 27.29
CA PRO A 401 -10.94 -28.66 27.42
C PRO A 401 -12.14 -28.70 26.48
N GLY A 402 -12.30 -29.81 25.76
CA GLY A 402 -13.38 -29.99 24.77
C GLY A 402 -13.18 -29.29 23.42
N LYS A 403 -12.02 -28.65 23.19
CA LYS A 403 -11.68 -28.01 21.94
C LYS A 403 -10.33 -28.54 21.43
N GLN A 404 -10.15 -28.54 20.09
CA GLN A 404 -8.85 -28.90 19.48
C GLN A 404 -7.87 -27.72 19.45
N LEU A 405 -7.82 -26.96 20.54
CA LEU A 405 -6.95 -25.78 20.65
C LEU A 405 -5.85 -26.06 21.70
N THR A 406 -4.62 -26.02 21.22
CA THR A 406 -3.42 -26.23 22.05
C THR A 406 -2.36 -25.24 21.66
N VAL A 407 -1.80 -24.55 22.64
CA VAL A 407 -0.65 -23.66 22.48
C VAL A 407 0.47 -24.17 23.37
N SER A 408 1.70 -24.20 22.87
CA SER A 408 2.86 -24.54 23.67
C SER A 408 4.05 -23.65 23.34
N ASN A 409 4.84 -23.35 24.34
CA ASN A 409 6.11 -22.64 24.19
C ASN A 409 7.12 -23.12 25.23
N ARG A 410 8.41 -22.88 24.94
CA ARG A 410 9.51 -23.20 25.85
C ARG A 410 9.96 -21.95 26.59
N PHE A 411 10.43 -22.16 27.79
CA PHE A 411 11.03 -21.13 28.63
C PHE A 411 12.13 -21.72 29.46
N SER A 412 13.01 -20.88 29.96
CA SER A 412 14.03 -21.25 30.94
C SER A 412 13.69 -20.68 32.31
N VAL A 413 14.05 -21.41 33.33
CA VAL A 413 14.21 -20.84 34.66
C VAL A 413 15.73 -20.73 34.88
N SER A 414 16.25 -19.52 34.84
CA SER A 414 17.68 -19.22 34.83
C SER A 414 17.96 -17.86 35.47
N ARG A 415 19.10 -17.74 36.12
CA ARG A 415 19.59 -16.47 36.68
C ARG A 415 20.29 -15.60 35.64
N LEU A 416 20.54 -16.14 34.43
CA LEU A 416 21.38 -15.50 33.43
C LEU A 416 20.56 -14.67 32.45
N ALA A 417 20.98 -13.43 32.25
CA ALA A 417 20.59 -12.59 31.13
C ALA A 417 21.79 -12.31 30.23
N ALA A 418 21.54 -12.10 28.94
CA ALA A 418 22.57 -11.70 27.98
C ALA A 418 22.07 -10.53 27.12
N LEU A 419 22.92 -9.51 27.06
CA LEU A 419 22.73 -8.36 26.18
C LEU A 419 23.82 -8.34 25.11
N THR A 420 23.52 -7.98 23.89
CA THR A 420 24.50 -7.93 22.82
C THR A 420 24.69 -6.50 22.33
N ARG A 421 25.94 -6.09 22.11
CA ARG A 421 26.36 -4.81 21.57
C ARG A 421 27.25 -5.06 20.34
N SER A 422 26.97 -4.38 19.25
CA SER A 422 27.76 -4.43 18.03
C SER A 422 28.16 -3.02 17.63
N GLN A 423 29.23 -2.48 18.24
CA GLN A 423 29.75 -1.14 17.92
C GLN A 423 30.98 -1.16 16.99
N THR A 424 31.69 -2.28 16.93
CA THR A 424 32.90 -2.42 16.14
C THR A 424 32.93 -3.79 15.46
N ASN A 425 34.03 -4.13 14.82
CA ASN A 425 34.19 -5.40 14.12
C ASN A 425 34.02 -6.66 15.02
N ASN A 426 33.93 -6.50 16.32
CA ASN A 426 33.79 -7.59 17.29
C ASN A 426 32.49 -7.46 18.08
N PRO A 427 31.50 -8.33 17.89
CA PRO A 427 30.30 -8.34 18.73
C PRO A 427 30.66 -8.62 20.20
N GLU A 428 30.09 -7.85 21.10
CA GLU A 428 30.26 -8.02 22.55
C GLU A 428 28.97 -8.57 23.16
N VAL A 429 29.14 -9.42 24.16
CA VAL A 429 28.05 -9.99 24.96
C VAL A 429 28.27 -9.66 26.43
N LEU A 430 27.39 -8.89 27.01
CA LEU A 430 27.33 -8.65 28.44
C LEU A 430 26.42 -9.69 29.06
N VAL A 431 26.95 -10.46 30.02
CA VAL A 431 26.18 -11.42 30.82
C VAL A 431 25.95 -10.86 32.21
N THR A 432 24.70 -10.80 32.64
CA THR A 432 24.29 -10.30 33.95
C THR A 432 23.41 -11.29 34.69
N ASP A 433 23.29 -11.12 35.98
CA ASP A 433 22.23 -11.73 36.77
C ASP A 433 20.89 -11.06 36.36
N LEU A 434 19.91 -11.87 36.04
CA LEU A 434 18.62 -11.41 35.43
C LEU A 434 17.83 -10.50 36.38
N GLU A 435 17.92 -10.69 37.70
CA GLU A 435 17.16 -9.90 38.66
C GLU A 435 17.93 -8.65 39.11
N SER A 436 19.20 -8.78 39.44
CA SER A 436 19.98 -7.66 39.99
C SER A 436 20.69 -6.81 38.93
N GLY A 437 20.77 -7.29 37.68
CA GLY A 437 21.54 -6.66 36.61
C GLY A 437 23.05 -6.66 36.82
N LYS A 438 23.56 -7.26 37.90
CA LYS A 438 25.00 -7.32 38.20
C LYS A 438 25.75 -8.15 37.16
N PRO A 439 26.89 -7.67 36.65
CA PRO A 439 27.72 -8.43 35.73
C PRO A 439 28.20 -9.73 36.32
N ILE A 440 28.31 -10.77 35.51
CA ILE A 440 28.75 -12.10 35.90
C ILE A 440 30.11 -12.41 35.26
N GLU A 441 31.15 -12.50 36.08
CA GLU A 441 32.49 -12.92 35.67
C GLU A 441 32.54 -14.43 35.48
N GLY A 442 33.31 -14.89 34.46
CA GLY A 442 33.59 -16.31 34.22
C GLY A 442 32.44 -17.10 33.60
N ALA A 443 31.32 -16.45 33.24
CA ALA A 443 30.27 -17.10 32.49
C ALA A 443 30.79 -17.51 31.11
N THR A 444 30.43 -18.72 30.67
CA THR A 444 30.78 -19.20 29.32
C THR A 444 29.70 -18.79 28.34
N VAL A 445 30.06 -17.98 27.36
CA VAL A 445 29.19 -17.62 26.25
C VAL A 445 29.45 -18.55 25.07
N ILE A 446 28.56 -19.46 24.81
CA ILE A 446 28.59 -20.35 23.64
C ILE A 446 27.96 -19.64 22.47
N TYR A 447 28.60 -19.67 21.31
CA TYR A 447 28.08 -19.01 20.11
C TYR A 447 27.85 -19.98 18.95
N TYR A 448 26.82 -19.69 18.14
CA TYR A 448 26.30 -20.61 17.14
C TYR A 448 26.02 -19.91 15.81
N LYS A 449 25.91 -20.71 14.73
CA LYS A 449 25.34 -20.30 13.47
C LYS A 449 24.24 -21.26 13.04
N THR A 450 23.32 -20.78 12.18
CA THR A 450 22.29 -21.61 11.55
C THR A 450 22.85 -22.30 10.31
N ASN A 451 22.64 -23.60 10.19
CA ASN A 451 22.82 -24.30 8.94
C ASN A 451 21.62 -24.05 8.05
N MET A 452 21.82 -23.29 6.96
CA MET A 452 20.74 -22.88 6.04
C MET A 452 20.05 -24.05 5.33
N MET A 453 20.74 -25.20 5.17
CA MET A 453 20.17 -26.35 4.48
C MET A 453 19.13 -27.10 5.30
N ASN A 454 19.38 -27.28 6.58
CA ASN A 454 18.50 -28.09 7.46
C ASN A 454 17.93 -27.33 8.65
N GLY A 455 18.28 -26.03 8.78
CA GLY A 455 17.81 -25.16 9.85
C GLY A 455 18.32 -25.52 11.25
N THR A 456 19.34 -26.38 11.38
CA THR A 456 19.93 -26.73 12.68
C THR A 456 20.90 -25.64 13.15
N ILE A 457 20.98 -25.47 14.48
CA ILE A 457 21.92 -24.54 15.11
C ILE A 457 23.22 -25.32 15.40
N GLN A 458 24.34 -24.80 14.90
CA GLN A 458 25.65 -25.44 15.05
C GLN A 458 26.55 -24.60 15.93
N ARG A 459 27.08 -25.20 16.99
CA ARG A 459 28.08 -24.58 17.88
C ARG A 459 29.35 -24.24 17.09
N GLN A 460 29.81 -23.00 17.23
CA GLN A 460 31.00 -22.47 16.55
C GLN A 460 32.18 -22.27 17.52
N GLY A 461 31.91 -22.18 18.83
CA GLY A 461 32.87 -21.99 19.88
C GLY A 461 32.28 -21.40 21.15
N GLU A 462 33.18 -21.00 22.05
CA GLU A 462 32.80 -20.37 23.31
C GLU A 462 33.88 -19.37 23.76
N VAL A 463 33.46 -18.38 24.58
CA VAL A 463 34.33 -17.36 25.21
C VAL A 463 33.83 -17.15 26.64
N LYS A 464 34.73 -16.83 27.58
CA LYS A 464 34.37 -16.49 28.95
C LYS A 464 34.20 -14.97 29.11
N THR A 465 33.33 -14.58 30.00
CA THR A 465 33.17 -13.18 30.41
C THR A 465 34.27 -12.74 31.35
N ASP A 466 34.69 -11.50 31.25
CA ASP A 466 35.61 -10.79 32.13
C ASP A 466 34.93 -10.30 33.43
N GLN A 467 35.66 -9.50 34.23
CA GLN A 467 35.17 -8.91 35.48
C GLN A 467 33.99 -7.99 35.32
N LEU A 468 33.82 -7.41 34.11
CA LEU A 468 32.68 -6.57 33.74
C LEU A 468 31.53 -7.37 33.15
N GLY A 469 31.62 -8.71 33.14
CA GLY A 469 30.63 -9.58 32.53
C GLY A 469 30.65 -9.60 31.00
N ILE A 470 31.71 -9.06 30.37
CA ILE A 470 31.77 -8.89 28.91
C ILE A 470 32.56 -10.05 28.29
N ALA A 471 31.97 -10.66 27.26
CA ALA A 471 32.63 -11.62 26.38
C ALA A 471 32.73 -11.02 24.96
N ILE A 472 33.95 -10.96 24.41
CA ILE A 472 34.20 -10.47 23.05
C ILE A 472 34.18 -11.66 22.08
N LEU A 473 33.25 -11.65 21.12
CA LEU A 473 33.08 -12.71 20.14
C LEU A 473 34.03 -12.51 18.93
N PRO A 474 34.48 -13.59 18.26
CA PRO A 474 35.41 -13.47 17.14
C PRO A 474 34.75 -12.83 15.89
N ALA A 475 35.30 -11.72 15.41
CA ALA A 475 34.79 -10.93 14.28
C ALA A 475 34.69 -11.70 12.95
N LYS A 476 35.59 -12.63 12.70
CA LYS A 476 35.68 -13.38 11.43
C LYS A 476 34.68 -14.51 11.29
N LYS A 477 33.87 -14.79 12.32
CA LYS A 477 32.88 -15.88 12.29
C LYS A 477 31.48 -15.30 12.15
N LYS A 478 30.67 -15.91 11.27
CA LYS A 478 29.23 -15.61 11.18
C LYS A 478 28.55 -16.20 12.42
N ILE A 479 28.24 -15.36 13.39
CA ILE A 479 27.57 -15.72 14.64
C ILE A 479 26.13 -15.18 14.56
N GLU A 480 25.16 -16.05 14.76
CA GLU A 480 23.75 -15.70 14.69
C GLU A 480 23.04 -15.90 16.04
N HIS A 481 23.63 -16.71 16.94
CA HIS A 481 23.03 -17.01 18.24
C HIS A 481 24.07 -17.14 19.29
N ILE A 482 23.68 -16.83 20.52
CA ILE A 482 24.50 -17.01 21.74
C ILE A 482 23.70 -17.72 22.84
N ARG A 483 24.44 -18.30 23.78
CA ARG A 483 23.91 -18.90 25.00
C ARG A 483 24.90 -18.71 26.14
N PRO A 484 24.59 -17.91 27.17
CA PRO A 484 25.43 -17.85 28.38
C PRO A 484 25.14 -19.06 29.28
N VAL A 485 26.17 -19.63 29.86
CA VAL A 485 26.04 -20.72 30.81
C VAL A 485 27.03 -20.55 31.99
N LEU A 486 26.60 -20.99 33.15
CA LEU A 486 27.45 -21.17 34.34
C LEU A 486 27.49 -22.66 34.75
N ARG A 487 28.46 -23.03 35.57
CA ARG A 487 28.54 -24.41 36.10
C ARG A 487 27.27 -24.77 36.88
N GLU A 488 26.76 -23.84 37.67
CA GLU A 488 25.57 -23.99 38.50
C GLU A 488 24.27 -23.68 37.75
N ASP A 489 24.34 -23.00 36.63
CA ASP A 489 23.18 -22.66 35.80
C ASP A 489 23.47 -22.85 34.31
N SER A 490 23.08 -23.99 33.79
CA SER A 490 23.12 -24.30 32.35
C SER A 490 21.74 -24.23 31.67
N SER A 491 20.81 -23.53 32.32
CA SER A 491 19.38 -23.55 31.95
C SER A 491 19.00 -22.45 30.95
N SER A 492 19.90 -21.52 30.67
CA SER A 492 19.61 -20.41 29.73
C SER A 492 19.25 -20.89 28.31
N ILE A 493 18.37 -20.19 27.67
CA ILE A 493 18.00 -20.44 26.27
C ILE A 493 19.00 -19.78 25.32
N ILE A 494 18.95 -20.22 24.05
CA ILE A 494 19.68 -19.59 22.98
C ILE A 494 18.95 -18.28 22.56
N THR A 495 19.71 -17.19 22.53
CA THR A 495 19.25 -15.87 22.14
C THR A 495 19.79 -15.49 20.74
N ASN A 496 18.98 -14.89 19.90
CA ASN A 496 19.42 -14.39 18.60
C ASN A 496 20.31 -13.17 18.77
N ILE A 497 21.39 -13.11 18.01
CA ILE A 497 22.15 -11.88 17.82
C ILE A 497 21.74 -11.28 16.48
N TYR A 498 21.39 -9.99 16.51
CA TYR A 498 21.23 -9.22 15.30
C TYR A 498 22.49 -8.37 15.11
N PRO A 499 23.45 -8.82 14.29
CA PRO A 499 24.65 -8.03 14.02
C PRO A 499 24.25 -6.85 13.13
N TYR A 500 23.83 -5.75 13.74
CA TYR A 500 23.71 -4.50 13.03
C TYR A 500 25.12 -4.08 12.60
N GLY A 501 25.42 -4.18 11.31
CA GLY A 501 26.68 -3.70 10.72
C GLY A 501 27.64 -4.75 10.18
N THR A 502 27.47 -6.05 10.43
CA THR A 502 28.38 -7.09 9.91
C THR A 502 27.95 -7.74 8.59
N SER A 503 27.03 -7.14 7.84
CA SER A 503 26.69 -7.60 6.48
C SER A 503 27.81 -7.41 5.44
N ARG A 504 29.06 -7.15 5.89
CA ARG A 504 30.22 -6.98 5.01
C ARG A 504 31.33 -8.00 5.28
N SER A 505 30.99 -9.27 5.40
CA SER A 505 31.95 -10.36 5.31
C SER A 505 31.96 -10.98 3.90
N GLY A 506 32.18 -10.21 2.93
CA GLY A 506 32.71 -10.59 1.63
C GLY A 506 33.78 -9.58 1.37
N GLN A 507 34.90 -9.95 0.80
CA GLN A 507 35.81 -8.99 0.20
C GLN A 507 34.95 -7.93 -0.47
N GLU A 508 34.92 -6.69 0.08
CA GLU A 508 34.35 -5.57 -0.64
C GLU A 508 35.12 -5.52 -1.94
N LYS A 509 34.54 -6.08 -3.01
CA LYS A 509 34.98 -5.75 -4.36
C LYS A 509 34.87 -4.25 -4.38
N GLU A 510 35.99 -3.57 -4.66
CA GLU A 510 36.02 -2.14 -4.86
C GLU A 510 34.76 -1.70 -5.60
N THR A 511 33.82 -1.07 -4.90
CA THR A 511 32.56 -0.67 -5.50
C THR A 511 32.82 0.68 -6.14
N VAL A 512 33.07 0.64 -7.44
CA VAL A 512 33.20 1.87 -8.23
C VAL A 512 31.85 2.56 -8.28
N GLY A 513 31.74 3.74 -7.71
CA GLY A 513 30.61 4.65 -7.84
C GLY A 513 30.78 5.57 -9.05
N LEU A 514 29.71 6.10 -9.56
CA LEU A 514 29.68 7.15 -10.58
C LEU A 514 28.61 8.16 -10.20
N SER A 515 28.95 9.44 -10.15
CA SER A 515 28.03 10.56 -9.99
C SER A 515 27.91 11.35 -11.27
N LEU A 516 26.69 11.64 -11.71
CA LEU A 516 26.38 12.47 -12.87
C LEU A 516 25.78 13.80 -12.42
N PHE A 517 26.27 14.89 -13.02
CA PHE A 517 25.80 16.26 -12.77
C PHE A 517 25.45 16.91 -14.10
N THR A 518 24.42 17.76 -14.13
CA THR A 518 24.03 18.55 -15.29
C THR A 518 24.18 20.05 -14.98
N ASP A 519 24.33 20.87 -16.01
CA ASP A 519 24.47 22.34 -15.86
C ASP A 519 23.14 22.98 -15.39
N ARG A 520 22.00 22.33 -15.64
CA ARG A 520 20.66 22.78 -15.23
C ARG A 520 19.79 21.58 -14.86
N GLY A 521 18.70 21.85 -14.13
CA GLY A 521 17.65 20.87 -13.86
C GLY A 521 16.51 20.89 -14.89
N ILE A 522 16.34 22.01 -15.66
CA ILE A 522 15.24 22.23 -16.59
C ILE A 522 15.80 22.72 -17.94
N TYR A 523 15.27 22.16 -19.02
CA TYR A 523 15.67 22.47 -20.39
C TYR A 523 14.43 22.63 -21.29
N ARG A 524 14.60 23.33 -22.42
CA ARG A 524 13.63 23.36 -23.51
C ARG A 524 13.97 22.32 -24.57
N PRO A 525 12.99 21.83 -25.34
CA PRO A 525 13.27 21.14 -26.59
C PRO A 525 14.25 21.92 -27.47
N GLY A 526 15.19 21.23 -28.11
CA GLY A 526 16.23 21.83 -28.91
C GLY A 526 17.47 22.35 -28.16
N GLN A 527 17.48 22.39 -26.84
CA GLN A 527 18.65 22.83 -26.05
C GLN A 527 19.64 21.71 -25.82
N ASN A 528 20.90 22.10 -25.59
CA ASN A 528 21.96 21.18 -25.18
C ASN A 528 21.96 20.99 -23.67
N VAL A 529 22.07 19.74 -23.25
CA VAL A 529 22.31 19.31 -21.89
C VAL A 529 23.80 19.07 -21.72
N PHE A 530 24.46 19.91 -20.96
CA PHE A 530 25.86 19.68 -20.59
C PHE A 530 25.92 18.87 -19.30
N PHE A 531 26.77 17.86 -19.25
CA PHE A 531 26.91 17.03 -18.09
C PHE A 531 28.36 16.70 -17.77
N LYS A 532 28.58 16.34 -16.49
CA LYS A 532 29.85 15.85 -15.96
C LYS A 532 29.62 14.56 -15.18
N GLY A 533 30.47 13.55 -15.43
CA GLY A 533 30.55 12.34 -14.65
C GLY A 533 31.83 12.29 -13.81
N ILE A 534 31.75 11.77 -12.58
CA ILE A 534 32.91 11.55 -11.71
C ILE A 534 32.82 10.09 -11.22
N ALA A 535 33.84 9.29 -11.58
CA ALA A 535 34.00 7.92 -11.16
C ALA A 535 34.95 7.83 -9.94
N TYR A 536 34.51 7.11 -8.91
CA TYR A 536 35.26 6.98 -7.65
C TYR A 536 35.07 5.61 -7.02
N VAL A 537 36.03 5.20 -6.22
CA VAL A 537 35.89 4.09 -5.29
C VAL A 537 35.54 4.66 -3.92
N LYS A 538 34.39 4.22 -3.38
CA LYS A 538 33.99 4.55 -2.02
C LYS A 538 34.52 3.46 -1.09
N ASP A 539 35.75 3.61 -0.68
CA ASP A 539 36.39 2.79 0.32
C ASP A 539 36.63 3.66 1.57
N THR A 540 36.34 3.14 2.74
CA THR A 540 36.56 3.85 4.01
C THR A 540 38.05 4.06 4.27
N ASP A 541 38.90 3.15 3.78
CA ASP A 541 40.33 3.15 4.07
C ASP A 541 41.17 3.83 2.97
N ASN A 542 40.68 3.80 1.72
CA ASN A 542 41.39 4.39 0.58
C ASN A 542 40.44 4.93 -0.51
N PRO A 543 39.69 6.00 -0.25
CA PRO A 543 38.81 6.60 -1.27
C PRO A 543 39.66 7.23 -2.36
N HIS A 544 39.39 6.90 -3.61
CA HIS A 544 40.13 7.44 -4.76
C HIS A 544 39.28 7.55 -6.03
N VAL A 545 39.70 8.35 -6.97
CA VAL A 545 39.04 8.52 -8.29
C VAL A 545 39.50 7.46 -9.28
N VAL A 546 38.62 7.07 -10.19
CA VAL A 546 38.91 6.03 -11.20
C VAL A 546 39.23 6.68 -12.55
N ALA A 547 40.47 6.71 -12.88
CA ALA A 547 40.98 7.26 -14.15
C ALA A 547 40.98 6.21 -15.26
N GLY A 548 40.86 6.66 -16.52
CA GLY A 548 41.06 5.83 -17.71
C GLY A 548 39.96 4.81 -18.01
N ARG A 549 38.81 4.84 -17.29
CA ARG A 549 37.69 3.93 -17.49
C ARG A 549 36.63 4.52 -18.41
N SER A 550 36.11 3.72 -19.33
CA SER A 550 35.02 4.09 -20.24
C SER A 550 33.67 3.89 -19.60
N TYR A 551 32.72 4.78 -19.89
CA TYR A 551 31.32 4.73 -19.48
C TYR A 551 30.42 5.14 -20.65
N THR A 552 29.44 4.37 -20.97
CA THR A 552 28.38 4.75 -21.89
C THR A 552 27.34 5.58 -21.17
N VAL A 553 27.12 6.81 -21.64
CA VAL A 553 26.04 7.68 -21.16
C VAL A 553 24.93 7.69 -22.20
N THR A 554 23.73 7.41 -21.79
CA THR A 554 22.54 7.39 -22.64
C THR A 554 21.55 8.42 -22.16
N LEU A 555 21.06 9.29 -23.03
CA LEU A 555 19.93 10.18 -22.79
C LEU A 555 18.66 9.43 -23.17
N ARG A 556 17.70 9.35 -22.24
CA ARG A 556 16.38 8.78 -22.45
C ARG A 556 15.30 9.84 -22.28
N ASP A 557 14.25 9.78 -23.11
CA ASP A 557 13.11 10.70 -23.05
C ASP A 557 12.14 10.38 -21.89
N ALA A 558 11.03 11.11 -21.82
CA ALA A 558 9.99 10.93 -20.81
C ALA A 558 9.33 9.55 -20.82
N ASN A 559 9.37 8.83 -21.93
CA ASN A 559 8.90 7.45 -22.08
C ASN A 559 10.00 6.40 -21.89
N TYR A 560 11.19 6.84 -21.45
CA TYR A 560 12.35 5.98 -21.27
C TYR A 560 12.94 5.41 -22.58
N LYS A 561 12.54 5.98 -23.73
CA LYS A 561 13.10 5.65 -25.04
C LYS A 561 14.46 6.29 -25.21
N GLU A 562 15.40 5.59 -25.83
CA GLU A 562 16.72 6.11 -26.12
C GLU A 562 16.67 7.24 -27.14
N VAL A 563 17.18 8.41 -26.75
CA VAL A 563 17.33 9.61 -27.61
C VAL A 563 18.72 9.67 -28.24
N ALA A 564 19.73 9.44 -27.39
CA ALA A 564 21.13 9.46 -27.82
C ALA A 564 21.99 8.65 -26.85
N SER A 565 23.09 8.06 -27.37
CA SER A 565 24.03 7.30 -26.55
C SER A 565 25.48 7.58 -27.04
N LYS A 566 26.39 7.74 -26.08
CA LYS A 566 27.80 8.04 -26.40
C LYS A 566 28.73 7.51 -25.31
N GLU A 567 29.90 7.04 -25.69
CA GLU A 567 30.96 6.59 -24.78
C GLU A 567 31.88 7.73 -24.38
N PHE A 568 32.23 7.80 -23.08
CA PHE A 568 33.16 8.78 -22.50
C PHE A 568 34.20 8.07 -21.64
N LYS A 569 35.42 8.55 -21.66
CA LYS A 569 36.53 8.01 -20.87
C LYS A 569 36.93 8.98 -19.77
N THR A 570 37.12 8.51 -18.56
CA THR A 570 37.55 9.33 -17.43
C THR A 570 39.01 9.79 -17.58
N ASP A 571 39.27 11.05 -17.26
CA ASP A 571 40.58 11.66 -17.19
C ASP A 571 41.36 11.24 -15.91
N ARG A 572 42.54 11.88 -15.69
CA ARG A 572 43.36 11.65 -14.50
C ARG A 572 42.67 11.98 -13.17
N PHE A 573 41.63 12.79 -13.20
CA PHE A 573 40.82 13.17 -12.05
C PHE A 573 39.55 12.28 -11.88
N GLY A 574 39.47 11.19 -12.66
CA GLY A 574 38.31 10.31 -12.67
C GLY A 574 37.05 10.95 -13.27
N SER A 575 37.19 12.05 -14.00
CA SER A 575 36.06 12.80 -14.54
C SER A 575 35.98 12.75 -16.08
N PHE A 576 34.78 12.87 -16.59
CA PHE A 576 34.46 13.10 -17.98
C PHE A 576 33.36 14.15 -18.11
N ASN A 577 33.29 14.80 -19.24
CA ASN A 577 32.23 15.75 -19.58
C ASN A 577 31.74 15.49 -21.00
N GLY A 578 30.49 15.84 -21.23
CA GLY A 578 29.83 15.66 -22.50
C GLY A 578 28.60 16.53 -22.67
N GLU A 579 27.98 16.40 -23.82
CA GLU A 579 26.73 17.06 -24.14
C GLU A 579 25.81 16.16 -24.97
N PHE A 580 24.51 16.37 -24.82
CA PHE A 580 23.47 15.86 -25.70
C PHE A 580 22.51 16.98 -26.08
N THR A 581 22.04 16.97 -27.33
CA THR A 581 20.99 17.88 -27.78
C THR A 581 19.63 17.20 -27.58
N ILE A 582 18.72 17.87 -26.88
CA ILE A 582 17.34 17.44 -26.77
C ILE A 582 16.65 17.65 -28.13
N PRO A 583 15.94 16.67 -28.70
CA PRO A 583 15.21 16.87 -29.94
C PRO A 583 14.26 18.07 -29.87
N ALA A 584 14.14 18.85 -30.93
CA ALA A 584 13.29 20.02 -30.99
C ALA A 584 11.77 19.62 -30.92
N GLN A 585 11.46 18.46 -31.48
CA GLN A 585 10.13 17.83 -31.37
C GLN A 585 10.27 16.64 -30.46
N THR A 586 9.86 16.79 -29.21
CA THR A 586 9.95 15.76 -28.20
C THR A 586 8.85 15.92 -27.14
N LEU A 587 8.53 14.83 -26.47
CA LEU A 587 7.66 14.84 -25.31
C LEU A 587 8.21 15.73 -24.21
N SER A 588 7.37 16.57 -23.63
CA SER A 588 7.67 17.23 -22.36
C SER A 588 7.65 16.21 -21.22
N GLY A 589 8.52 16.37 -20.22
CA GLY A 589 8.58 15.49 -19.06
C GLY A 589 9.97 15.26 -18.53
N ASN A 590 10.13 14.22 -17.71
CA ASN A 590 11.42 13.87 -17.12
C ASN A 590 12.25 13.06 -18.10
N PHE A 591 13.35 13.63 -18.54
CA PHE A 591 14.40 12.93 -19.27
C PHE A 591 15.44 12.41 -18.29
N THR A 592 16.11 11.33 -18.63
CA THR A 592 17.09 10.70 -17.74
C THR A 592 18.41 10.46 -18.49
N LEU A 593 19.50 10.95 -17.91
CA LEU A 593 20.84 10.52 -18.26
C LEU A 593 21.17 9.25 -17.48
N VAL A 594 21.46 8.16 -18.17
CA VAL A 594 21.67 6.82 -17.59
C VAL A 594 23.05 6.29 -17.97
N THR A 595 23.70 5.65 -17.02
CA THR A 595 24.86 4.80 -17.20
C THR A 595 24.64 3.46 -16.51
N GLU A 596 25.55 2.51 -16.65
CA GLU A 596 25.50 1.23 -15.91
C GLU A 596 25.45 1.39 -14.38
N ARG A 597 25.90 2.57 -13.84
CA ARG A 597 26.11 2.78 -12.39
C ARG A 597 25.44 4.01 -11.82
N SER A 598 24.90 4.88 -12.65
CA SER A 598 24.31 6.14 -12.20
C SER A 598 23.21 6.60 -13.14
N ARG A 599 22.29 7.36 -12.60
CA ARG A 599 21.27 8.07 -13.37
C ARG A 599 21.04 9.45 -12.76
N THR A 600 20.73 10.43 -13.60
CA THR A 600 20.29 11.76 -13.17
C THR A 600 19.12 12.20 -14.05
N ASN A 601 18.13 12.84 -13.44
CA ASN A 601 16.93 13.30 -14.12
C ASN A 601 17.03 14.78 -14.43
N ILE A 602 16.51 15.16 -15.59
CA ILE A 602 16.34 16.55 -16.01
C ILE A 602 14.90 16.73 -16.50
N ARG A 603 14.35 17.91 -16.35
CA ARG A 603 13.02 18.24 -16.81
C ARG A 603 13.09 18.94 -18.16
N VAL A 604 12.35 18.44 -19.14
CA VAL A 604 12.25 19.03 -20.47
C VAL A 604 10.83 19.55 -20.65
N GLU A 605 10.69 20.88 -20.82
CA GLU A 605 9.40 21.52 -21.01
C GLU A 605 9.54 22.87 -21.71
N GLU A 606 8.49 23.28 -22.43
CA GLU A 606 8.41 24.63 -22.98
C GLU A 606 7.95 25.61 -21.89
N TYR A 607 8.91 26.13 -21.12
CA TYR A 607 8.59 27.14 -20.12
C TYR A 607 8.77 28.55 -20.68
N LYS A 608 7.80 29.43 -20.42
CA LYS A 608 8.00 30.88 -20.52
C LYS A 608 8.75 31.33 -19.25
N ARG A 609 9.66 32.30 -19.38
CA ARG A 609 10.24 32.93 -18.18
C ARG A 609 9.08 33.52 -17.37
N PRO A 610 8.90 33.10 -16.13
CA PRO A 610 7.85 33.66 -15.31
C PRO A 610 8.08 35.16 -15.11
N THR A 611 7.02 35.97 -15.25
CA THR A 611 7.06 37.42 -15.05
C THR A 611 6.77 37.81 -13.61
N PHE A 612 6.10 36.93 -12.86
CA PHE A 612 5.75 37.13 -11.46
C PHE A 612 5.91 35.84 -10.64
N LYS A 613 5.92 35.98 -9.34
CA LYS A 613 5.93 34.88 -8.36
C LYS A 613 4.71 35.01 -7.45
N VAL A 614 4.26 33.88 -6.97
CA VAL A 614 3.25 33.76 -5.90
C VAL A 614 3.93 33.12 -4.70
N SER A 615 3.62 33.57 -3.50
CA SER A 615 4.13 32.98 -2.26
C SER A 615 3.11 33.12 -1.13
N PHE A 616 3.14 32.20 -0.18
CA PHE A 616 2.38 32.33 1.06
C PHE A 616 3.23 33.02 2.11
N LEU A 617 2.57 33.84 2.93
CA LEU A 617 3.17 34.39 4.13
C LEU A 617 3.10 33.36 5.27
N PRO A 618 4.09 33.34 6.18
CA PRO A 618 4.08 32.42 7.31
C PRO A 618 2.82 32.62 8.17
N LEU A 619 2.22 31.52 8.58
CA LEU A 619 1.08 31.52 9.48
C LEU A 619 1.54 31.93 10.88
N LYS A 620 0.99 33.04 11.45
CA LYS A 620 1.39 33.58 12.74
C LYS A 620 0.47 33.17 13.90
N GLU A 621 -0.67 32.60 13.59
CA GLU A 621 -1.70 32.24 14.55
C GLU A 621 -1.66 30.74 14.83
N GLU A 622 -1.92 30.36 16.09
CA GLU A 622 -2.13 28.95 16.43
C GLU A 622 -3.37 28.41 15.72
N VAL A 623 -3.23 27.24 15.13
CA VAL A 623 -4.31 26.58 14.38
C VAL A 623 -4.78 25.35 15.11
N SER A 624 -6.10 25.19 15.23
CA SER A 624 -6.74 24.05 15.85
C SER A 624 -7.94 23.58 15.05
N PHE A 625 -8.31 22.32 15.23
CA PHE A 625 -9.49 21.76 14.57
C PHE A 625 -10.76 22.51 14.96
N GLY A 626 -11.68 22.65 14.00
CA GLY A 626 -12.97 23.31 14.20
C GLY A 626 -12.91 24.84 14.20
N HIS A 627 -11.74 25.46 14.07
CA HIS A 627 -11.58 26.92 14.02
C HIS A 627 -11.11 27.38 12.63
N PRO A 628 -11.58 28.55 12.14
CA PRO A 628 -11.19 29.06 10.83
C PRO A 628 -9.69 29.37 10.77
N VAL A 629 -9.00 28.82 9.78
CA VAL A 629 -7.61 29.12 9.43
C VAL A 629 -7.61 30.13 8.28
N LYS A 630 -6.86 31.22 8.41
CA LYS A 630 -6.65 32.23 7.37
C LYS A 630 -5.22 32.18 6.88
N LEU A 631 -5.05 31.84 5.61
CA LEU A 631 -3.77 31.83 4.93
C LEU A 631 -3.69 33.03 4.01
N THR A 632 -2.67 33.84 4.19
CA THR A 632 -2.43 35.03 3.36
C THR A 632 -1.28 34.73 2.41
N GLY A 633 -1.45 35.02 1.14
CA GLY A 633 -0.38 34.97 0.16
C GLY A 633 -0.21 36.29 -0.55
N GLU A 634 0.90 36.41 -1.26
CA GLU A 634 1.27 37.61 -2.03
C GLU A 634 1.70 37.23 -3.45
N ALA A 635 1.40 38.11 -4.39
CA ALA A 635 1.78 37.99 -5.79
C ALA A 635 2.57 39.23 -6.23
N GLN A 636 3.81 39.04 -6.67
CA GLN A 636 4.72 40.11 -7.06
C GLN A 636 5.46 39.77 -8.36
N THR A 637 5.67 40.77 -9.20
CA THR A 637 6.61 40.61 -10.33
C THR A 637 8.04 40.40 -9.79
N PHE A 638 8.90 39.84 -10.59
CA PHE A 638 10.32 39.68 -10.21
C PHE A 638 11.07 41.04 -10.05
N SER A 639 10.46 42.13 -10.52
CA SER A 639 10.93 43.50 -10.26
C SER A 639 10.41 44.11 -8.94
N GLY A 640 9.61 43.33 -8.15
CA GLY A 640 9.09 43.74 -6.86
C GLY A 640 7.79 44.57 -6.91
N ILE A 641 7.12 44.62 -8.07
CA ILE A 641 5.83 45.32 -8.23
C ILE A 641 4.71 44.33 -7.89
N ASN A 642 3.80 44.71 -7.01
CA ASN A 642 2.64 43.89 -6.66
C ASN A 642 1.67 43.74 -7.83
N LEU A 643 1.19 42.53 -8.09
CA LEU A 643 0.12 42.30 -9.07
C LEU A 643 -1.19 42.93 -8.56
N GLN A 644 -1.93 43.56 -9.47
CA GLN A 644 -3.18 44.25 -9.12
C GLN A 644 -4.42 43.51 -9.60
N GLU A 645 -4.24 42.55 -10.53
CA GLU A 645 -5.33 41.74 -11.11
C GLU A 645 -4.88 40.29 -11.29
N GLY A 646 -5.74 39.36 -10.99
CA GLY A 646 -5.57 37.93 -11.19
C GLY A 646 -6.58 37.10 -10.43
N GLU A 647 -6.87 35.95 -10.94
CA GLU A 647 -7.76 34.98 -10.31
C GLU A 647 -6.93 33.85 -9.73
N ILE A 648 -7.25 33.45 -8.50
CA ILE A 648 -6.57 32.39 -7.78
C ILE A 648 -7.52 31.22 -7.62
N ASN A 649 -7.14 30.07 -8.16
CA ASN A 649 -7.75 28.80 -7.86
C ASN A 649 -6.92 28.11 -6.78
N TRP A 650 -7.55 27.67 -5.71
CA TRP A 650 -6.84 27.02 -4.61
C TRP A 650 -7.46 25.69 -4.24
N THR A 651 -6.63 24.78 -3.78
CA THR A 651 -7.01 23.49 -3.22
C THR A 651 -6.29 23.24 -1.90
N ILE A 652 -6.98 22.55 -0.99
CA ILE A 652 -6.39 22.12 0.29
C ILE A 652 -6.45 20.60 0.34
N THR A 653 -5.29 20.00 0.52
CA THR A 653 -5.13 18.56 0.62
C THR A 653 -4.65 18.19 2.02
N ARG A 654 -5.40 17.33 2.70
CA ARG A 654 -4.97 16.71 3.94
C ARG A 654 -3.95 15.62 3.62
N ARG A 655 -2.84 15.64 4.32
CA ARG A 655 -1.75 14.66 4.23
C ARG A 655 -1.62 13.88 5.52
N PRO A 656 -1.16 12.62 5.49
CA PRO A 656 -0.79 11.91 6.70
C PRO A 656 0.30 12.68 7.46
N PHE A 657 0.14 12.78 8.76
CA PHE A 657 1.17 13.38 9.61
C PHE A 657 2.21 12.32 9.98
N TRP A 658 3.48 12.59 9.70
CA TRP A 658 4.61 11.73 10.04
C TRP A 658 5.41 12.31 11.20
N ALA A 659 5.21 11.81 12.41
CA ALA A 659 6.21 11.93 13.47
C ALA A 659 7.08 10.65 13.45
N ARG A 660 8.38 10.79 13.65
CA ARG A 660 9.40 9.71 13.49
C ARG A 660 9.14 8.46 14.34
N PHE A 661 8.30 8.56 15.36
CA PHE A 661 7.90 7.48 16.28
C PHE A 661 6.41 7.12 16.21
N TYR A 662 5.66 7.75 15.34
CA TYR A 662 4.26 7.46 15.11
C TYR A 662 4.16 6.63 13.85
N MET A 663 3.81 5.35 13.96
CA MET A 663 3.33 4.59 12.81
C MET A 663 1.88 5.00 12.59
N PRO A 664 1.56 5.72 11.52
CA PRO A 664 0.16 5.97 11.16
C PRO A 664 -0.50 4.63 10.86
N ASP A 665 -1.81 4.58 11.09
CA ASP A 665 -2.63 3.45 10.64
C ASP A 665 -2.28 3.16 9.16
N PRO A 666 -1.96 1.90 8.78
CA PRO A 666 -1.64 1.54 7.40
C PRO A 666 -2.71 1.94 6.39
N PHE A 667 -3.91 2.27 6.84
CA PHE A 667 -5.03 2.72 6.02
C PHE A 667 -5.15 4.25 5.87
N ASP A 668 -4.36 5.06 6.59
CA ASP A 668 -4.44 6.54 6.58
C ASP A 668 -3.39 7.20 5.66
N PHE A 669 -2.87 6.49 4.66
CA PHE A 669 -1.93 7.04 3.66
C PHE A 669 -2.61 7.85 2.54
N THR A 670 -3.89 8.14 2.63
CA THR A 670 -4.61 8.83 1.58
C THR A 670 -4.45 10.35 1.66
N TYR A 671 -3.87 10.92 0.62
CA TYR A 671 -4.00 12.35 0.34
C TYR A 671 -5.46 12.64 0.01
N LYS A 672 -6.11 13.47 0.84
CA LYS A 672 -7.51 13.81 0.66
C LYS A 672 -7.65 15.29 0.38
N GLN A 673 -8.21 15.68 -0.77
CA GLN A 673 -8.64 17.05 -0.98
C GLN A 673 -9.84 17.35 -0.07
N VAL A 674 -9.66 18.30 0.86
CA VAL A 674 -10.66 18.63 1.88
C VAL A 674 -11.38 19.93 1.58
N ALA A 675 -10.78 20.82 0.79
CA ALA A 675 -11.41 22.06 0.37
C ALA A 675 -10.83 22.53 -0.97
N ASN A 676 -11.59 23.33 -1.68
CA ASN A 676 -11.18 24.09 -2.86
C ASN A 676 -12.00 25.37 -3.00
N GLY A 677 -11.53 26.29 -3.80
CA GLY A 677 -12.25 27.51 -4.08
C GLY A 677 -11.46 28.48 -4.93
N THR A 678 -12.01 29.69 -5.05
CA THR A 678 -11.38 30.80 -5.76
C THR A 678 -11.15 31.97 -4.82
N ALA A 679 -10.13 32.78 -5.10
CA ALA A 679 -9.86 34.02 -4.43
C ALA A 679 -9.42 35.08 -5.45
N LYS A 680 -9.48 36.35 -5.07
CA LYS A 680 -8.98 37.46 -5.90
C LYS A 680 -7.85 38.16 -5.16
N ILE A 681 -6.91 38.71 -5.92
CA ILE A 681 -5.86 39.56 -5.38
C ILE A 681 -6.45 40.96 -5.06
N ASP A 682 -6.01 41.54 -3.97
CA ASP A 682 -6.30 42.94 -3.66
C ASP A 682 -5.33 43.88 -4.41
N ASN A 683 -5.57 45.17 -4.28
CA ASN A 683 -4.73 46.21 -4.91
C ASN A 683 -3.28 46.30 -4.33
N LYS A 684 -2.96 45.50 -3.30
CA LYS A 684 -1.62 45.34 -2.73
C LYS A 684 -0.96 44.04 -3.11
N GLY A 685 -1.61 43.26 -3.99
CA GLY A 685 -1.09 41.96 -4.44
C GLY A 685 -1.32 40.82 -3.47
N ASN A 686 -2.12 41.02 -2.41
CA ASN A 686 -2.40 39.97 -1.44
C ASN A 686 -3.67 39.22 -1.76
N PHE A 687 -3.72 37.98 -1.34
CA PHE A 687 -4.93 37.14 -1.35
C PHE A 687 -5.09 36.40 -0.04
N THR A 688 -6.29 36.02 0.29
CA THR A 688 -6.60 35.27 1.53
C THR A 688 -7.41 34.05 1.20
N ILE A 689 -7.00 32.91 1.73
CA ILE A 689 -7.72 31.62 1.68
C ILE A 689 -8.16 31.32 3.11
N SER A 690 -9.42 30.96 3.29
CA SER A 690 -9.95 30.61 4.61
C SER A 690 -10.68 29.26 4.53
N PHE A 691 -10.41 28.37 5.48
CA PHE A 691 -11.13 27.12 5.64
C PHE A 691 -11.13 26.67 7.11
N ILE A 692 -11.98 25.70 7.43
CA ILE A 692 -12.06 25.13 8.78
C ILE A 692 -11.54 23.70 8.72
N PRO A 693 -10.39 23.38 9.32
CA PRO A 693 -9.89 22.03 9.39
C PRO A 693 -10.77 21.17 10.31
N GLU A 694 -11.33 20.10 9.78
CA GLU A 694 -12.12 19.15 10.54
C GLU A 694 -11.21 18.15 11.26
N ARG A 695 -11.56 17.82 12.50
CA ARG A 695 -10.86 16.78 13.25
C ARG A 695 -11.11 15.44 12.58
N PRO A 696 -10.07 14.65 12.23
CA PRO A 696 -10.28 13.32 11.69
C PRO A 696 -10.93 12.41 12.76
N GLU A 697 -11.83 11.57 12.34
CA GLU A 697 -12.35 10.48 13.18
C GLU A 697 -11.19 9.50 13.43
N THR A 698 -10.58 9.57 14.60
CA THR A 698 -9.52 8.64 15.02
C THR A 698 -10.07 7.68 16.06
N SER A 699 -9.73 6.41 15.92
CA SER A 699 -10.12 5.34 16.85
C SER A 699 -9.40 5.40 18.20
N ASP A 700 -8.42 6.30 18.37
CA ASP A 700 -7.57 6.40 19.55
C ASP A 700 -7.84 7.66 20.36
N MET A 701 -7.77 7.54 21.70
CA MET A 701 -7.79 8.69 22.64
C MET A 701 -6.53 9.57 22.54
N ARG A 702 -5.65 9.33 21.58
CA ARG A 702 -4.45 10.15 21.39
C ARG A 702 -4.80 11.48 20.73
N PRO A 703 -4.07 12.56 21.04
CA PRO A 703 -4.24 13.83 20.35
C PRO A 703 -4.10 13.62 18.83
N ALA A 704 -5.08 14.08 18.06
CA ALA A 704 -5.04 13.99 16.62
C ALA A 704 -4.14 15.09 16.04
N PHE A 705 -3.27 14.73 15.09
CA PHE A 705 -2.46 15.66 14.30
C PHE A 705 -2.62 15.35 12.84
N GLN A 706 -2.78 16.38 12.01
CA GLN A 706 -2.88 16.26 10.57
C GLN A 706 -2.05 17.34 9.89
N SER A 707 -1.45 17.02 8.76
CA SER A 707 -0.76 17.97 7.90
C SER A 707 -1.67 18.37 6.75
N TYR A 708 -1.71 19.67 6.45
CA TYR A 708 -2.46 20.23 5.33
C TYR A 708 -1.52 20.92 4.36
N GLU A 709 -1.68 20.63 3.08
CA GLU A 709 -1.02 21.37 2.01
C GLU A 709 -2.05 22.19 1.26
N VAL A 710 -1.80 23.50 1.19
CA VAL A 710 -2.59 24.43 0.38
C VAL A 710 -1.81 24.74 -0.88
N THR A 711 -2.43 24.54 -2.03
CA THR A 711 -1.88 24.91 -3.32
C THR A 711 -2.74 26.04 -3.89
N ALA A 712 -2.11 27.15 -4.28
CA ALA A 712 -2.77 28.29 -4.91
C ALA A 712 -2.16 28.54 -6.29
N THR A 713 -3.00 28.52 -7.30
CA THR A 713 -2.63 28.75 -8.70
C THR A 713 -3.23 30.09 -9.14
N LEU A 714 -2.37 31.07 -9.37
CA LEU A 714 -2.75 32.40 -9.84
C LEU A 714 -2.63 32.50 -11.34
N THR A 715 -3.68 32.98 -12.00
CA THR A 715 -3.67 33.32 -13.43
C THR A 715 -3.82 34.84 -13.56
N ASP A 716 -2.86 35.49 -14.21
CA ASP A 716 -2.89 36.94 -14.49
C ASP A 716 -3.81 37.29 -15.68
N SER A 717 -4.03 38.58 -15.91
CA SER A 717 -4.86 39.08 -17.02
C SER A 717 -4.31 38.76 -18.41
N LYS A 718 -3.07 38.28 -18.52
CA LYS A 718 -2.41 37.87 -19.77
C LYS A 718 -2.42 36.34 -19.97
N GLY A 719 -3.04 35.58 -19.03
CA GLY A 719 -3.09 34.13 -19.04
C GLY A 719 -1.81 33.44 -18.57
N GLU A 720 -0.88 34.16 -17.94
CA GLU A 720 0.28 33.52 -17.29
C GLU A 720 -0.15 32.96 -15.94
N THR A 721 0.26 31.72 -15.67
CA THR A 721 -0.12 30.98 -14.47
C THR A 721 1.11 30.70 -13.63
N GLN A 722 1.04 31.00 -12.32
CA GLN A 722 2.06 30.64 -11.33
C GLN A 722 1.42 29.98 -10.13
N GLU A 723 2.14 29.04 -9.55
CA GLU A 723 1.66 28.22 -8.43
C GLU A 723 2.56 28.41 -7.20
N ALA A 724 1.93 28.40 -6.03
CA ALA A 724 2.60 28.32 -4.74
C ALA A 724 1.91 27.30 -3.85
N SER A 725 2.69 26.61 -3.04
CA SER A 725 2.16 25.71 -2.01
C SER A 725 2.68 26.08 -0.62
N TYR A 726 1.85 25.81 0.39
CA TYR A 726 2.18 26.01 1.79
C TYR A 726 1.68 24.85 2.62
N THR A 727 2.54 24.30 3.48
CA THR A 727 2.19 23.19 4.35
C THR A 727 2.18 23.64 5.80
N PHE A 728 1.16 23.26 6.55
CA PHE A 728 1.05 23.50 7.99
C PHE A 728 0.39 22.31 8.67
N SER A 729 0.57 22.19 9.97
CA SER A 729 0.01 21.12 10.78
C SER A 729 -1.06 21.65 11.71
N VAL A 730 -2.10 20.84 11.95
CA VAL A 730 -3.19 21.13 12.88
C VAL A 730 -3.29 19.98 13.87
N GLY A 731 -3.41 20.29 15.16
CA GLY A 731 -3.50 19.30 16.21
C GLY A 731 -4.55 19.65 17.27
N ASP A 732 -4.91 18.66 18.11
CA ASP A 732 -5.75 18.86 19.31
C ASP A 732 -5.04 19.69 20.38
N THR A 733 -3.70 19.69 20.35
CA THR A 733 -2.84 20.47 21.24
C THR A 733 -1.94 21.37 20.39
N GLY A 734 -1.73 22.61 20.82
CA GLY A 734 -0.90 23.59 20.10
C GLY A 734 0.60 23.27 20.08
N ILE A 735 1.04 22.23 20.79
CA ILE A 735 2.47 21.87 20.88
C ILE A 735 2.62 20.36 20.68
N LEU A 736 3.42 19.97 19.68
CA LEU A 736 3.96 18.61 19.51
C LEU A 736 5.44 18.65 19.88
N LEU A 737 5.85 17.80 20.83
CA LEU A 737 7.24 17.66 21.21
C LEU A 737 7.87 16.51 20.42
N ASP A 738 8.79 16.82 19.52
CA ASP A 738 9.64 15.80 18.86
C ASP A 738 11.07 15.97 19.37
N ILE A 739 11.56 14.98 20.14
CA ILE A 739 12.91 14.99 20.69
C ILE A 739 13.83 14.23 19.74
N GLN A 740 14.69 14.95 19.03
CA GLN A 740 15.73 14.36 18.21
C GLN A 740 17.07 14.36 18.95
N MET A 741 17.64 13.19 19.17
CA MET A 741 19.02 13.06 19.64
C MET A 741 19.98 13.36 18.49
N LEU A 742 20.74 14.44 18.62
CA LEU A 742 21.74 14.85 17.63
C LEU A 742 23.10 14.20 17.99
N GLY A 743 23.29 12.98 17.51
CA GLY A 743 24.54 12.24 17.63
C GLY A 743 24.46 11.02 18.54
N GLU A 744 25.32 10.03 18.27
CA GLU A 744 25.43 8.78 19.03
C GLU A 744 26.43 8.89 20.21
N GLU A 745 27.10 10.02 20.39
CA GLU A 745 28.11 10.21 21.44
C GLU A 745 27.58 11.08 22.59
N MET A 746 27.61 10.51 23.78
CA MET A 746 27.42 11.27 25.01
C MET A 746 28.74 11.91 25.41
N GLU A 747 28.88 13.21 25.29
CA GLU A 747 29.94 13.97 25.94
C GLU A 747 29.54 14.34 27.37
N ASN A 748 30.27 13.86 28.33
CA ASN A 748 30.10 14.18 29.76
C ASN A 748 28.69 13.91 30.34
N ASP A 749 28.16 12.70 30.14
CA ASP A 749 26.85 12.26 30.66
C ASP A 749 25.63 13.15 30.26
N SER A 750 25.77 13.99 29.25
CA SER A 750 24.66 14.82 28.73
C SER A 750 24.41 14.57 27.24
N ALA A 751 23.16 14.28 26.88
CA ALA A 751 22.73 14.16 25.50
C ALA A 751 22.30 15.53 24.97
N LYS A 752 22.75 15.92 23.78
CA LYS A 752 22.23 17.09 23.07
C LYS A 752 20.92 16.68 22.40
N ALA A 753 19.81 17.27 22.82
CA ALA A 753 18.50 17.09 22.21
C ALA A 753 18.05 18.39 21.55
N CYS A 754 17.50 18.29 20.34
CA CYS A 754 16.82 19.41 19.69
C CYS A 754 15.32 19.31 19.95
N LEU A 755 14.73 20.35 20.48
CA LEU A 755 13.27 20.49 20.63
C LEU A 755 12.74 21.20 19.38
N LEU A 756 11.90 20.53 18.61
CA LEU A 756 11.16 21.15 17.50
C LEU A 756 9.76 21.50 18.00
N TYR A 757 9.42 22.78 17.90
CA TYR A 757 8.08 23.27 18.16
C TYR A 757 7.29 23.29 16.85
N THR A 758 6.03 22.87 16.87
CA THR A 758 5.12 22.97 15.72
C THR A 758 4.46 24.33 15.56
N SER A 759 4.88 25.32 16.33
CA SER A 759 4.30 26.69 16.31
C SER A 759 5.09 27.68 15.45
N ASP A 760 5.96 27.25 14.54
CA ASP A 760 6.62 28.17 13.58
C ASP A 760 6.45 27.68 12.14
#